data_e2f802f612dbb04afe4a55fdd6044c7f
#
_entry.id   e2f802f612dbb04afe4a55fdd6044c7f
#
_cell.length_a   1.000
_cell.length_b   1.000
_cell.length_c   1.000
_cell.angle_alpha   90.00
_cell.angle_beta   90.00
_cell.angle_gamma   90.00
#
_symmetry.space_group_name_H-M   'P 1'
#
loop_
_entity.id
_entity.type
_entity.pdbx_description
1 polymer ?
#
loop_
_entity_poly.entity_id
_entity_poly.type
_entity_poly.pdbx_seq_one_letter_code
_entity_poly.pdbx_strand_id
1 'polypeptide(L)'
;MTGFLGSRKRSVKRTRALAVAVAVMAFCAAAPAMSSAATRSSDVSNVPTLSSQDGDAGLANLPAVPAKMSCAQLAQTTQVAGQSIQITEQQTTSASSGSPEYCAVTGHINTSIGFEILLPTKTWRQRYLQVGCGGLCGSIGITPDETTGYKPLANGYFVLAAEDDGHSGNDTSWYSDALQRVQFAYLSYHDVALVAKGLAQKFYGIQPRYSYFDGCSQGGHEALGEVQRYPTDFNGVLAGAPASIMTELNSILHEYTYAQNYADGNYLAPDKSPILDQPEATIVLSAAMKACYPKVGLMLDYRNCERKFNVNSVKCSATLTSNCLSAAQIAVVKKIWNGPVDAQGRHLYPGGYSLGSEFNWSNGTSANLPLTPGATVMPATFITSWLQYFAFGTPESGTDIGTAGVADEPFTAAYFRQLEKLAPYWDATDPNLRPFEQAGGKLLLWQGEADWSIPTITSIAYYQAVVRAMGGLAATQRFAKYYLLPSVGHCGGNGPDTYDGLGAVVAWTEKHISPNALTATEYAPATGGGAGGPGGPGGGTITSDLTDAVPTLGAPSSTAAVRSINLYPYPELPAYKGHGSVDDASSYVGKVSTALQAPTPWLGSFDSRKIWCNSQGRQCRATSSGRPPRTTRRKRA
;
A
#
# COMPACT_ATOMS: atom_id res chain seq x y z
N MET A 1 3.61 -47.25 57.28
CA MET A 1 4.47 -48.33 56.73
C MET A 1 5.33 -47.64 55.68
N THR A 2 6.50 -47.16 56.06
CA THR A 2 7.83 -47.75 55.85
C THR A 2 8.14 -47.88 54.35
N GLY A 3 9.03 -47.23 53.71
CA GLY A 3 10.38 -46.71 53.95
C GLY A 3 11.10 -46.97 52.61
N PHE A 4 12.03 -46.32 52.08
CA PHE A 4 13.44 -46.30 52.35
C PHE A 4 14.16 -45.40 51.34
N LEU A 5 15.10 -44.64 51.83
CA LEU A 5 16.14 -43.82 51.22
C LEU A 5 17.08 -44.58 50.27
N GLY A 6 17.63 -43.90 49.29
CA GLY A 6 18.73 -44.36 48.46
C GLY A 6 19.52 -43.20 47.83
N SER A 7 20.41 -42.60 48.62
CA SER A 7 21.44 -41.65 48.22
C SER A 7 22.57 -42.35 47.45
N ARG A 8 23.04 -41.79 46.34
CA ARG A 8 24.39 -42.01 45.83
C ARG A 8 25.05 -40.72 45.30
N LYS A 9 25.98 -40.21 46.08
CA LYS A 9 27.05 -39.29 45.67
C LYS A 9 28.04 -40.02 44.77
N ARG A 10 28.51 -39.36 43.71
CA ARG A 10 29.83 -39.51 43.08
C ARG A 10 30.09 -38.23 42.29
N SER A 11 31.07 -37.52 42.64
CA SER A 11 32.52 -37.50 42.49
C SER A 11 32.94 -36.50 41.44
N VAL A 12 33.50 -35.43 41.95
CA VAL A 12 34.17 -34.32 41.22
C VAL A 12 35.47 -34.85 40.59
N LYS A 13 35.67 -34.64 39.30
CA LYS A 13 37.02 -34.67 38.70
C LYS A 13 37.35 -33.29 38.13
N ARG A 14 38.31 -32.64 38.78
CA ARG A 14 39.04 -31.48 38.30
C ARG A 14 39.87 -31.90 37.10
N THR A 15 39.78 -31.17 36.00
CA THR A 15 40.79 -31.22 34.93
C THR A 15 41.31 -29.82 34.67
N ARG A 16 42.60 -29.75 34.54
CA ARG A 16 43.52 -28.58 34.59
C ARG A 16 43.26 -27.62 33.41
N ALA A 17 43.36 -26.33 33.73
CA ALA A 17 43.53 -25.25 32.77
C ALA A 17 44.91 -25.38 32.06
N LEU A 18 44.90 -25.31 30.73
CA LEU A 18 46.10 -25.10 29.91
C LEU A 18 46.00 -23.65 29.40
N ALA A 19 46.90 -22.82 29.90
CA ALA A 19 47.08 -21.46 29.40
C ALA A 19 47.88 -21.54 28.09
N VAL A 20 47.29 -21.06 27.00
CA VAL A 20 47.99 -20.77 25.75
C VAL A 20 48.13 -19.26 25.64
N ALA A 21 49.36 -18.78 25.79
CA ALA A 21 49.71 -17.40 25.49
C ALA A 21 49.76 -17.22 23.97
N VAL A 22 48.94 -16.34 23.44
CA VAL A 22 49.01 -15.88 22.05
C VAL A 22 49.62 -14.49 22.05
N ALA A 23 50.79 -14.39 21.43
CA ALA A 23 51.52 -13.15 21.20
C ALA A 23 50.73 -12.24 20.24
N VAL A 24 50.43 -11.01 20.67
CA VAL A 24 49.88 -9.95 19.82
C VAL A 24 51.03 -9.34 19.04
N MET A 25 51.14 -9.66 17.75
CA MET A 25 51.92 -8.85 16.81
C MET A 25 51.09 -7.66 16.34
N ALA A 26 51.51 -6.48 16.73
CA ALA A 26 50.99 -5.22 16.21
C ALA A 26 51.46 -5.03 14.76
N PHE A 27 50.54 -5.17 13.81
CA PHE A 27 50.71 -4.66 12.45
C PHE A 27 50.13 -3.26 12.38
N CYS A 28 51.01 -2.24 12.35
CA CYS A 28 50.64 -0.91 11.90
C CYS A 28 50.37 -0.96 10.39
N ALA A 29 49.08 -1.06 10.00
CA ALA A 29 48.64 -0.81 8.65
C ALA A 29 48.19 0.67 8.55
N ALA A 30 48.94 1.44 7.76
CA ALA A 30 48.59 2.80 7.41
C ALA A 30 47.25 2.83 6.68
N ALA A 31 46.28 3.57 7.23
CA ALA A 31 45.03 3.88 6.55
C ALA A 31 45.31 4.85 5.40
N PRO A 32 44.80 4.60 4.19
CA PRO A 32 44.82 5.61 3.14
C PRO A 32 43.91 6.78 3.53
N ALA A 33 44.43 7.99 3.46
CA ALA A 33 43.69 9.22 3.63
C ALA A 33 42.51 9.22 2.64
N MET A 34 41.26 9.21 3.15
CA MET A 34 40.09 9.49 2.37
C MET A 34 40.16 10.99 1.96
N SER A 35 40.46 11.23 0.71
CA SER A 35 40.29 12.53 0.10
C SER A 35 38.84 12.96 0.26
N SER A 36 38.61 14.09 0.90
CA SER A 36 37.32 14.77 0.94
C SER A 36 36.90 15.06 -0.50
N ALA A 37 35.97 14.25 -1.02
CA ALA A 37 35.26 14.59 -2.24
C ALA A 37 34.50 15.88 -1.96
N ALA A 38 34.94 16.95 -2.59
CA ALA A 38 34.22 18.21 -2.62
C ALA A 38 32.79 17.93 -3.09
N THR A 39 31.81 18.26 -2.26
CA THR A 39 30.42 18.34 -2.63
C THR A 39 30.31 19.32 -3.79
N ARG A 40 30.21 18.79 -5.01
CA ARG A 40 29.67 19.56 -6.11
C ARG A 40 28.23 19.87 -5.76
N SER A 41 27.94 21.13 -5.48
CA SER A 41 26.59 21.63 -5.56
C SER A 41 26.17 21.42 -7.01
N SER A 42 25.34 20.41 -7.26
CA SER A 42 24.66 20.27 -8.53
C SER A 42 23.68 21.45 -8.62
N ASP A 43 23.93 22.35 -9.55
CA ASP A 43 22.96 23.32 -10.00
C ASP A 43 21.69 22.57 -10.44
N VAL A 44 20.66 22.58 -9.60
CA VAL A 44 19.33 21.97 -9.83
C VAL A 44 18.46 22.94 -10.65
N SER A 45 19.05 23.78 -11.49
CA SER A 45 18.30 24.80 -12.23
C SER A 45 17.68 24.34 -13.56
N ASN A 46 17.77 23.04 -13.94
CA ASN A 46 17.11 22.52 -15.14
C ASN A 46 16.78 21.01 -14.97
N VAL A 47 15.93 20.65 -13.99
CA VAL A 47 15.27 19.35 -14.02
C VAL A 47 14.04 19.52 -14.92
N PRO A 48 13.91 18.75 -16.01
CA PRO A 48 12.67 18.76 -16.78
C PRO A 48 11.56 18.22 -15.87
N THR A 49 10.69 19.09 -15.40
CA THR A 49 9.40 18.68 -14.87
C THR A 49 8.61 18.14 -16.06
N LEU A 50 8.25 16.87 -16.03
CA LEU A 50 7.26 16.35 -16.97
C LEU A 50 5.96 17.09 -16.69
N SER A 51 5.66 18.10 -17.53
CA SER A 51 4.37 18.76 -17.46
C SER A 51 3.36 17.83 -18.11
N SER A 52 2.22 17.61 -17.45
CA SER A 52 1.08 16.86 -17.97
C SER A 52 0.55 17.38 -19.31
N GLN A 53 1.09 18.49 -19.81
CA GLN A 53 0.68 19.13 -21.06
C GLN A 53 1.41 18.63 -22.32
N ASP A 54 2.51 17.86 -22.18
CA ASP A 54 3.29 17.37 -23.32
C ASP A 54 2.80 15.99 -23.79
N GLY A 55 1.56 15.89 -24.14
CA GLY A 55 0.75 14.76 -24.66
C GLY A 55 1.38 13.38 -24.91
N ASP A 56 2.54 13.32 -25.55
CA ASP A 56 3.23 12.05 -25.87
C ASP A 56 4.70 12.04 -25.39
N ALA A 57 5.15 13.02 -24.62
CA ALA A 57 6.57 13.23 -24.30
C ALA A 57 7.26 12.06 -23.58
N GLY A 58 6.53 11.29 -22.77
CA GLY A 58 7.03 10.10 -22.03
C GLY A 58 6.90 8.79 -22.79
N LEU A 59 6.18 8.74 -23.92
CA LEU A 59 5.83 7.52 -24.61
C LEU A 59 6.88 7.09 -25.66
N ALA A 60 7.13 5.79 -25.75
CA ALA A 60 7.75 5.22 -26.95
C ALA A 60 6.79 5.39 -28.15
N ASN A 61 7.36 5.71 -29.31
CA ASN A 61 6.57 5.86 -30.54
C ASN A 61 6.11 4.47 -31.04
N LEU A 62 4.96 4.02 -30.57
CA LEU A 62 4.34 2.76 -30.99
C LEU A 62 3.13 3.08 -31.88
N PRO A 63 2.99 2.41 -33.03
CA PRO A 63 1.83 2.60 -33.89
C PRO A 63 0.55 2.11 -33.21
N ALA A 64 -0.56 2.75 -33.53
CA ALA A 64 -1.87 2.23 -33.18
C ALA A 64 -2.12 0.90 -33.90
N VAL A 65 -2.73 -0.05 -33.20
CA VAL A 65 -3.08 -1.37 -33.73
C VAL A 65 -4.60 -1.53 -33.61
N PRO A 66 -5.33 -1.53 -34.74
CA PRO A 66 -6.77 -1.71 -34.69
C PRO A 66 -7.13 -3.18 -34.38
N ALA A 67 -8.33 -3.37 -33.87
CA ALA A 67 -8.93 -4.67 -33.64
C ALA A 67 -8.98 -5.51 -34.94
N LYS A 68 -8.69 -6.81 -34.82
CA LYS A 68 -8.76 -7.78 -35.92
C LYS A 68 -10.03 -8.62 -35.93
N MET A 69 -10.82 -8.51 -34.87
CA MET A 69 -12.11 -9.19 -34.74
C MET A 69 -13.13 -8.26 -34.07
N SER A 70 -14.40 -8.59 -34.15
CA SER A 70 -15.44 -7.86 -33.44
C SER A 70 -15.46 -8.20 -31.95
N CYS A 71 -16.05 -7.31 -31.13
CA CYS A 71 -16.26 -7.55 -29.71
C CYS A 71 -17.08 -8.83 -29.46
N ALA A 72 -18.14 -9.05 -30.26
CA ALA A 72 -18.97 -10.27 -30.20
C ALA A 72 -18.18 -11.57 -30.50
N GLN A 73 -17.18 -11.52 -31.40
CA GLN A 73 -16.30 -12.66 -31.65
C GLN A 73 -15.33 -12.90 -30.48
N LEU A 74 -14.81 -11.83 -29.87
CA LEU A 74 -13.95 -11.95 -28.71
C LEU A 74 -14.70 -12.59 -27.53
N ALA A 75 -15.97 -12.24 -27.33
CA ALA A 75 -16.82 -12.75 -26.26
C ALA A 75 -17.08 -14.28 -26.34
N GLN A 76 -16.82 -14.92 -27.48
CA GLN A 76 -16.89 -16.37 -27.62
C GLN A 76 -15.64 -17.10 -27.06
N THR A 77 -14.69 -16.39 -26.49
CA THR A 77 -13.47 -16.98 -25.93
C THR A 77 -13.79 -17.64 -24.59
N THR A 78 -13.46 -18.95 -24.48
CA THR A 78 -13.66 -19.74 -23.24
C THR A 78 -12.35 -20.21 -22.63
N GLN A 79 -11.24 -20.06 -23.35
CA GLN A 79 -9.90 -20.44 -22.88
C GLN A 79 -8.88 -19.41 -23.35
N VAL A 80 -8.08 -18.89 -22.42
CA VAL A 80 -7.00 -17.96 -22.73
C VAL A 80 -5.88 -18.06 -21.68
N ALA A 81 -4.63 -18.02 -22.10
CA ALA A 81 -3.45 -18.09 -21.24
C ALA A 81 -3.44 -19.29 -20.26
N GLY A 82 -4.11 -20.40 -20.62
CA GLY A 82 -4.24 -21.59 -19.77
C GLY A 82 -5.37 -21.51 -18.72
N GLN A 83 -6.09 -20.40 -18.67
CA GLN A 83 -7.23 -20.19 -17.79
C GLN A 83 -8.55 -20.50 -18.52
N SER A 84 -9.52 -21.04 -17.77
CA SER A 84 -10.90 -21.16 -18.21
C SER A 84 -11.62 -19.85 -17.90
N ILE A 85 -12.26 -19.25 -18.89
CA ILE A 85 -12.98 -17.98 -18.69
C ILE A 85 -14.41 -18.10 -19.20
N GLN A 86 -15.28 -17.30 -18.60
CA GLN A 86 -16.63 -17.08 -19.08
C GLN A 86 -16.86 -15.59 -19.21
N ILE A 87 -17.00 -15.09 -20.41
CA ILE A 87 -17.42 -13.70 -20.65
C ILE A 87 -18.95 -13.68 -20.52
N THR A 88 -19.46 -12.91 -19.57
CA THR A 88 -20.89 -12.81 -19.24
C THR A 88 -21.56 -11.68 -20.00
N GLU A 89 -20.84 -10.57 -20.20
CA GLU A 89 -21.33 -9.41 -20.91
C GLU A 89 -20.28 -8.89 -21.91
N GLN A 90 -20.75 -8.27 -22.96
CA GLN A 90 -19.90 -7.56 -23.91
C GLN A 90 -20.64 -6.38 -24.52
N GLN A 91 -19.94 -5.28 -24.69
CA GLN A 91 -20.48 -4.09 -25.33
C GLN A 91 -19.42 -3.40 -26.19
N THR A 92 -19.84 -2.87 -27.34
CA THR A 92 -19.03 -1.89 -28.05
C THR A 92 -19.57 -0.51 -27.73
N THR A 93 -18.77 0.28 -26.97
CA THR A 93 -19.13 1.65 -26.65
C THR A 93 -18.86 2.55 -27.85
N SER A 94 -19.77 3.48 -28.15
CA SER A 94 -19.55 4.45 -29.23
C SER A 94 -18.51 5.48 -28.80
N ALA A 95 -17.65 5.89 -29.74
CA ALA A 95 -16.79 7.03 -29.54
C ALA A 95 -17.63 8.29 -29.25
N SER A 96 -17.30 8.99 -28.18
CA SER A 96 -17.93 10.26 -27.81
C SER A 96 -16.89 11.38 -27.74
N SER A 97 -17.34 12.63 -27.57
CA SER A 97 -16.43 13.76 -27.38
C SER A 97 -15.54 13.51 -26.14
N GLY A 98 -14.29 13.14 -26.35
CA GLY A 98 -13.30 12.89 -25.30
C GLY A 98 -13.05 11.42 -24.93
N SER A 99 -13.77 10.45 -25.54
CA SER A 99 -13.53 9.03 -25.29
C SER A 99 -13.51 8.22 -26.60
N PRO A 100 -12.53 7.35 -26.81
CA PRO A 100 -12.48 6.45 -27.97
C PRO A 100 -13.51 5.32 -27.83
N GLU A 101 -13.74 4.62 -28.95
CA GLU A 101 -14.56 3.42 -28.98
C GLU A 101 -13.84 2.24 -28.33
N TYR A 102 -14.51 1.53 -27.41
CA TYR A 102 -14.01 0.34 -26.73
C TYR A 102 -14.88 -0.89 -27.01
N CYS A 103 -14.24 -2.07 -27.08
CA CYS A 103 -14.87 -3.32 -26.73
C CYS A 103 -14.72 -3.54 -25.23
N ALA A 104 -15.80 -3.42 -24.48
CA ALA A 104 -15.84 -3.73 -23.05
C ALA A 104 -16.34 -5.17 -22.87
N VAL A 105 -15.65 -5.94 -22.05
CA VAL A 105 -16.03 -7.30 -21.68
C VAL A 105 -15.93 -7.49 -20.18
N THR A 106 -16.95 -8.11 -19.59
CA THR A 106 -16.96 -8.58 -18.21
C THR A 106 -17.12 -10.09 -18.17
N GLY A 107 -16.61 -10.71 -17.12
CA GLY A 107 -16.69 -12.15 -17.00
C GLY A 107 -15.99 -12.68 -15.76
N HIS A 108 -15.77 -13.98 -15.73
CA HIS A 108 -15.12 -14.65 -14.61
C HIS A 108 -14.01 -15.59 -15.10
N ILE A 109 -12.93 -15.70 -14.31
CA ILE A 109 -11.90 -16.71 -14.42
C ILE A 109 -12.19 -17.81 -13.41
N ASN A 110 -12.23 -19.07 -13.86
CA ASN A 110 -12.45 -20.24 -13.00
C ASN A 110 -13.65 -20.09 -12.05
N THR A 111 -14.69 -19.40 -12.46
CA THR A 111 -15.97 -19.15 -11.78
C THR A 111 -15.99 -18.16 -10.62
N SER A 112 -14.85 -17.72 -10.12
CA SER A 112 -14.80 -16.86 -8.92
C SER A 112 -14.14 -15.49 -9.14
N ILE A 113 -13.09 -15.38 -9.95
CA ILE A 113 -12.42 -14.10 -10.17
C ILE A 113 -13.21 -13.32 -11.23
N GLY A 114 -13.93 -12.31 -10.80
CA GLY A 114 -14.57 -11.38 -11.70
C GLY A 114 -13.56 -10.44 -12.36
N PHE A 115 -13.81 -10.09 -13.61
CA PHE A 115 -12.98 -9.11 -14.32
C PHE A 115 -13.80 -8.20 -15.23
N GLU A 116 -13.28 -7.01 -15.44
CA GLU A 116 -13.68 -6.11 -16.53
C GLU A 116 -12.45 -5.73 -17.35
N ILE A 117 -12.58 -5.74 -18.69
CA ILE A 117 -11.49 -5.39 -19.60
C ILE A 117 -12.04 -4.47 -20.71
N LEU A 118 -11.39 -3.31 -20.88
CA LEU A 118 -11.69 -2.32 -21.91
C LEU A 118 -10.61 -2.38 -23.00
N LEU A 119 -11.01 -2.72 -24.23
CA LEU A 119 -10.10 -2.84 -25.37
C LEU A 119 -10.43 -1.77 -26.41
N PRO A 120 -9.60 -0.72 -26.60
CA PRO A 120 -9.83 0.30 -27.62
C PRO A 120 -9.85 -0.31 -29.04
N THR A 121 -10.88 -0.06 -29.82
CA THR A 121 -11.05 -0.73 -31.12
C THR A 121 -10.08 -0.23 -32.22
N LYS A 122 -9.62 1.04 -32.12
CA LYS A 122 -8.81 1.70 -33.17
C LYS A 122 -7.55 2.38 -32.68
N THR A 123 -7.49 2.75 -31.40
CA THR A 123 -6.47 3.67 -30.86
C THR A 123 -5.39 3.00 -30.03
N TRP A 124 -5.50 1.70 -29.76
CA TRP A 124 -4.56 0.98 -28.91
C TRP A 124 -3.12 1.06 -29.40
N ARG A 125 -2.21 1.48 -28.50
CA ARG A 125 -0.78 1.61 -28.78
C ARG A 125 0.07 0.62 -27.98
N GLN A 126 -0.34 -0.64 -27.96
CA GLN A 126 0.42 -1.78 -27.42
C GLN A 126 0.75 -1.66 -25.92
N ARG A 127 -0.12 -1.01 -25.15
CA ARG A 127 0.01 -0.83 -23.70
C ARG A 127 -1.16 -1.46 -22.97
N TYR A 128 -0.87 -1.95 -21.79
CA TYR A 128 -1.82 -2.54 -20.88
C TYR A 128 -1.70 -1.85 -19.51
N LEU A 129 -2.80 -1.53 -18.87
CA LEU A 129 -2.86 -1.06 -17.50
C LEU A 129 -3.88 -1.90 -16.74
N GLN A 130 -3.47 -2.48 -15.63
CA GLN A 130 -4.35 -3.09 -14.64
C GLN A 130 -4.47 -2.19 -13.43
N VAL A 131 -5.69 -2.10 -12.90
CA VAL A 131 -6.00 -1.32 -11.70
C VAL A 131 -6.37 -2.29 -10.59
N GLY A 132 -5.74 -2.12 -9.43
CA GLY A 132 -6.03 -2.90 -8.22
C GLY A 132 -7.28 -2.41 -7.50
N CYS A 133 -7.86 -3.25 -6.67
CA CYS A 133 -9.07 -2.95 -5.92
C CYS A 133 -8.79 -2.28 -4.55
N GLY A 134 -9.83 -1.87 -3.85
CA GLY A 134 -9.74 -1.23 -2.53
C GLY A 134 -10.48 -1.98 -1.42
N GLY A 135 -10.11 -1.73 -0.18
CA GLY A 135 -10.74 -2.33 0.99
C GLY A 135 -10.51 -3.84 1.07
N LEU A 136 -11.58 -4.61 1.14
CA LEU A 136 -11.55 -6.06 0.99
C LEU A 136 -11.96 -6.51 -0.41
N CYS A 137 -11.89 -5.62 -1.40
CA CYS A 137 -12.29 -5.90 -2.79
C CYS A 137 -13.77 -6.28 -2.95
N GLY A 138 -14.10 -7.22 -3.81
CA GLY A 138 -15.48 -7.65 -4.05
C GLY A 138 -16.27 -6.75 -5.01
N SER A 139 -15.61 -5.75 -5.59
CA SER A 139 -16.15 -4.88 -6.64
C SER A 139 -15.07 -4.53 -7.65
N ILE A 140 -15.47 -4.39 -8.91
CA ILE A 140 -14.57 -4.08 -10.01
C ILE A 140 -14.67 -2.58 -10.32
N GLY A 141 -13.54 -1.88 -10.41
CA GLY A 141 -13.50 -0.47 -10.76
C GLY A 141 -12.24 -0.14 -11.56
N ILE A 142 -12.42 0.27 -12.81
CA ILE A 142 -11.32 0.75 -13.65
C ILE A 142 -11.16 2.26 -13.45
N THR A 143 -10.60 2.66 -12.32
CA THR A 143 -10.33 4.07 -12.00
C THR A 143 -8.91 4.18 -11.45
N PRO A 144 -7.92 4.43 -12.31
CA PRO A 144 -6.55 4.64 -11.85
C PRO A 144 -6.46 5.93 -11.03
N ASP A 145 -5.82 5.87 -9.87
CA ASP A 145 -5.77 6.98 -8.92
C ASP A 145 -4.76 8.08 -9.34
N GLU A 146 -3.55 7.69 -9.77
CA GLU A 146 -2.44 8.61 -10.06
C GLU A 146 -2.29 8.90 -11.56
N THR A 147 -3.36 9.38 -12.18
CA THR A 147 -3.38 9.59 -13.64
C THR A 147 -3.81 10.98 -14.09
N THR A 148 -3.73 11.97 -13.20
CA THR A 148 -4.29 13.30 -13.44
C THR A 148 -3.84 13.90 -14.76
N GLY A 149 -4.79 14.06 -15.67
CA GLY A 149 -4.55 14.66 -16.96
C GLY A 149 -3.71 13.85 -17.93
N TYR A 150 -3.42 12.58 -17.66
CA TYR A 150 -2.62 11.72 -18.54
C TYR A 150 -3.37 11.39 -19.84
N LYS A 151 -3.21 12.25 -20.82
CA LYS A 151 -3.92 12.19 -22.13
C LYS A 151 -3.84 10.85 -22.86
N PRO A 152 -2.69 10.11 -22.85
CA PRO A 152 -2.61 8.83 -23.54
C PRO A 152 -3.63 7.80 -23.03
N LEU A 153 -4.00 7.86 -21.74
CA LEU A 153 -5.04 7.00 -21.16
C LEU A 153 -6.41 7.40 -21.71
N ALA A 154 -6.77 8.68 -21.61
CA ALA A 154 -8.01 9.21 -22.17
C ALA A 154 -8.14 9.01 -23.69
N ASN A 155 -7.02 8.99 -24.42
CA ASN A 155 -6.97 8.75 -25.87
C ASN A 155 -7.13 7.27 -26.24
N GLY A 156 -7.27 6.36 -25.27
CA GLY A 156 -7.39 4.92 -25.52
C GLY A 156 -6.12 4.27 -26.05
N TYR A 157 -4.94 4.70 -25.56
CA TYR A 157 -3.68 4.06 -25.95
C TYR A 157 -3.40 2.77 -25.17
N PHE A 158 -4.21 2.50 -24.14
CA PHE A 158 -4.10 1.36 -23.24
C PHE A 158 -5.30 0.43 -23.35
N VAL A 159 -5.07 -0.86 -23.25
CA VAL A 159 -6.08 -1.81 -22.74
C VAL A 159 -6.11 -1.63 -21.24
N LEU A 160 -7.30 -1.54 -20.66
CA LEU A 160 -7.51 -1.40 -19.22
C LEU A 160 -8.14 -2.66 -18.67
N ALA A 161 -7.79 -3.05 -17.44
CA ALA A 161 -8.43 -4.14 -16.72
C ALA A 161 -8.50 -3.85 -15.22
N ALA A 162 -9.52 -4.42 -14.57
CA ALA A 162 -9.65 -4.50 -13.12
C ALA A 162 -10.34 -5.82 -12.74
N GLU A 163 -10.32 -6.15 -11.45
CA GLU A 163 -10.86 -7.40 -10.91
C GLU A 163 -11.42 -7.20 -9.50
N ASP A 164 -12.06 -8.25 -8.95
CA ASP A 164 -12.75 -8.24 -7.66
C ASP A 164 -12.04 -9.03 -6.55
N ASP A 165 -10.82 -9.47 -6.79
CA ASP A 165 -9.99 -10.30 -5.90
C ASP A 165 -10.61 -11.68 -5.56
N GLY A 166 -11.45 -12.20 -6.46
CA GLY A 166 -11.99 -13.56 -6.43
C GLY A 166 -13.29 -13.72 -5.67
N HIS A 167 -13.97 -12.63 -5.36
CA HIS A 167 -15.31 -12.67 -4.75
C HIS A 167 -16.13 -11.43 -5.13
N SER A 168 -17.44 -11.48 -4.92
CA SER A 168 -18.33 -10.38 -5.27
C SER A 168 -19.04 -9.83 -4.04
N GLY A 169 -19.06 -8.51 -3.91
CA GLY A 169 -19.74 -7.79 -2.84
C GLY A 169 -19.17 -8.07 -1.45
N ASN A 170 -19.98 -7.80 -0.43
CA ASN A 170 -19.63 -8.04 0.98
C ASN A 170 -20.00 -9.45 1.46
N ASP A 171 -20.24 -10.40 0.55
CA ASP A 171 -20.51 -11.77 0.92
C ASP A 171 -19.27 -12.38 1.59
N THR A 172 -19.46 -12.92 2.79
CA THR A 172 -18.37 -13.51 3.58
C THR A 172 -18.23 -15.02 3.36
N SER A 173 -19.06 -15.64 2.51
CA SER A 173 -19.05 -17.08 2.26
C SER A 173 -17.74 -17.59 1.67
N TRP A 174 -17.06 -16.76 0.89
CA TRP A 174 -15.78 -17.07 0.24
C TRP A 174 -14.64 -17.34 1.24
N TYR A 175 -14.73 -16.83 2.46
CA TYR A 175 -13.71 -17.08 3.50
C TYR A 175 -13.54 -18.57 3.82
N SER A 176 -14.58 -19.37 3.60
CA SER A 176 -14.52 -20.82 3.81
C SER A 176 -13.87 -21.58 2.66
N ASP A 177 -13.77 -20.97 1.48
CA ASP A 177 -13.15 -21.60 0.31
C ASP A 177 -11.64 -21.40 0.29
N ALA A 178 -10.89 -22.50 0.25
CA ALA A 178 -9.43 -22.45 0.27
C ALA A 178 -8.82 -21.81 -0.98
N LEU A 179 -9.47 -21.97 -2.14
CA LEU A 179 -9.00 -21.37 -3.39
C LEU A 179 -9.28 -19.87 -3.41
N GLN A 180 -10.47 -19.43 -3.01
CA GLN A 180 -10.79 -17.99 -2.98
C GLN A 180 -9.90 -17.24 -2.01
N ARG A 181 -9.51 -17.83 -0.87
CA ARG A 181 -8.47 -17.23 -0.01
C ARG A 181 -7.12 -17.08 -0.71
N VAL A 182 -6.71 -18.06 -1.53
CA VAL A 182 -5.47 -17.95 -2.33
C VAL A 182 -5.60 -16.87 -3.41
N GLN A 183 -6.78 -16.78 -4.01
CA GLN A 183 -7.08 -15.75 -5.01
C GLN A 183 -6.93 -14.37 -4.41
N PHE A 184 -7.60 -14.10 -3.31
CA PHE A 184 -7.48 -12.85 -2.57
C PHE A 184 -6.04 -12.57 -2.12
N ALA A 185 -5.31 -13.58 -1.64
CA ALA A 185 -3.97 -13.38 -1.09
C ALA A 185 -2.92 -12.97 -2.16
N TYR A 186 -3.00 -13.56 -3.36
CA TYR A 186 -1.94 -13.32 -4.35
C TYR A 186 -2.22 -13.83 -5.78
N LEU A 187 -3.39 -14.40 -6.09
CA LEU A 187 -3.58 -15.10 -7.38
C LEU A 187 -4.46 -14.32 -8.35
N SER A 188 -5.50 -13.61 -7.88
CA SER A 188 -6.50 -12.95 -8.72
C SER A 188 -5.87 -11.96 -9.69
N TYR A 189 -5.11 -11.01 -9.18
CA TYR A 189 -4.49 -9.96 -9.98
C TYR A 189 -3.51 -10.51 -11.03
N HIS A 190 -2.80 -11.60 -10.72
CA HIS A 190 -1.94 -12.31 -11.68
C HIS A 190 -2.75 -12.99 -12.79
N ASP A 191 -3.79 -13.74 -12.42
CA ASP A 191 -4.61 -14.47 -13.39
C ASP A 191 -5.33 -13.50 -14.34
N VAL A 192 -5.81 -12.35 -13.82
CA VAL A 192 -6.41 -11.30 -14.65
C VAL A 192 -5.37 -10.66 -15.58
N ALA A 193 -4.15 -10.42 -15.12
CA ALA A 193 -3.06 -9.93 -15.98
C ALA A 193 -2.80 -10.87 -17.16
N LEU A 194 -2.78 -12.18 -16.89
CA LEU A 194 -2.58 -13.20 -17.95
C LEU A 194 -3.77 -13.23 -18.92
N VAL A 195 -4.99 -13.19 -18.41
CA VAL A 195 -6.23 -13.23 -19.20
C VAL A 195 -6.35 -11.97 -20.06
N ALA A 196 -6.19 -10.78 -19.48
CA ALA A 196 -6.31 -9.52 -20.20
C ALA A 196 -5.29 -9.38 -21.33
N LYS A 197 -4.03 -9.71 -21.06
CA LYS A 197 -2.97 -9.75 -22.10
C LYS A 197 -3.29 -10.79 -23.18
N GLY A 198 -3.81 -11.95 -22.79
CA GLY A 198 -4.20 -13.00 -23.73
C GLY A 198 -5.41 -12.61 -24.60
N LEU A 199 -6.40 -11.92 -24.03
CA LEU A 199 -7.53 -11.37 -24.79
C LEU A 199 -7.07 -10.24 -25.73
N ALA A 200 -6.17 -9.36 -25.28
CA ALA A 200 -5.55 -8.35 -26.13
C ALA A 200 -4.81 -9.01 -27.32
N GLN A 201 -4.04 -10.07 -27.08
CA GLN A 201 -3.38 -10.80 -28.16
C GLN A 201 -4.37 -11.39 -29.18
N LYS A 202 -5.49 -11.92 -28.71
CA LYS A 202 -6.54 -12.41 -29.61
C LYS A 202 -7.18 -11.27 -30.40
N PHE A 203 -7.53 -10.18 -29.74
CA PHE A 203 -8.24 -9.06 -30.32
C PHE A 203 -7.43 -8.28 -31.35
N TYR A 204 -6.13 -8.04 -31.06
CA TYR A 204 -5.23 -7.26 -31.94
C TYR A 204 -4.24 -8.14 -32.73
N GLY A 205 -4.06 -9.40 -32.36
CA GLY A 205 -3.11 -10.33 -32.98
C GLY A 205 -1.68 -10.18 -32.49
N ILE A 206 -1.40 -9.32 -31.51
CA ILE A 206 -0.09 -9.14 -30.88
C ILE A 206 -0.28 -8.91 -29.38
N GLN A 207 0.76 -9.23 -28.60
CA GLN A 207 0.80 -8.95 -27.14
C GLN A 207 1.03 -7.46 -26.87
N PRO A 208 0.58 -6.94 -25.71
CA PRO A 208 1.07 -5.66 -25.19
C PRO A 208 2.60 -5.65 -25.11
N ARG A 209 3.21 -4.57 -25.57
CA ARG A 209 4.66 -4.37 -25.45
C ARG A 209 5.06 -3.90 -24.07
N TYR A 210 4.21 -3.08 -23.45
CA TYR A 210 4.38 -2.58 -22.11
C TYR A 210 3.13 -2.85 -21.27
N SER A 211 3.36 -3.23 -20.04
CA SER A 211 2.30 -3.53 -19.07
C SER A 211 2.55 -2.75 -17.78
N TYR A 212 1.50 -2.15 -17.25
CA TYR A 212 1.53 -1.31 -16.06
C TYR A 212 0.50 -1.79 -15.05
N PHE A 213 0.81 -1.61 -13.77
CA PHE A 213 -0.11 -1.83 -12.66
C PHE A 213 -0.21 -0.55 -11.83
N ASP A 214 -1.42 -0.19 -11.41
CA ASP A 214 -1.69 0.96 -10.54
C ASP A 214 -2.68 0.55 -9.45
N GLY A 215 -2.37 0.85 -8.19
CA GLY A 215 -3.30 0.58 -7.11
C GLY A 215 -2.85 1.16 -5.78
N CYS A 216 -3.86 1.54 -4.98
CA CYS A 216 -3.68 2.08 -3.63
C CYS A 216 -4.32 1.17 -2.58
N SER A 217 -3.86 1.19 -1.34
CA SER A 217 -4.42 0.39 -0.24
C SER A 217 -4.26 -1.12 -0.48
N GLN A 218 -5.36 -1.87 -0.62
CA GLN A 218 -5.32 -3.25 -1.08
C GLN A 218 -4.72 -3.33 -2.49
N GLY A 219 -5.08 -2.44 -3.41
CA GLY A 219 -4.45 -2.37 -4.74
C GLY A 219 -2.94 -2.09 -4.68
N GLY A 220 -2.49 -1.34 -3.67
CA GLY A 220 -1.06 -1.18 -3.36
C GLY A 220 -0.41 -2.47 -2.86
N HIS A 221 -1.14 -3.28 -2.09
CA HIS A 221 -0.72 -4.64 -1.71
C HIS A 221 -0.59 -5.54 -2.94
N GLU A 222 -1.58 -5.56 -3.83
CA GLU A 222 -1.55 -6.29 -5.09
C GLU A 222 -0.36 -5.86 -5.97
N ALA A 223 -0.14 -4.54 -6.10
CA ALA A 223 0.99 -3.97 -6.83
C ALA A 223 2.34 -4.50 -6.30
N LEU A 224 2.52 -4.53 -4.98
CA LEU A 224 3.72 -5.13 -4.37
C LEU A 224 3.74 -6.66 -4.51
N GLY A 225 2.58 -7.32 -4.46
CA GLY A 225 2.43 -8.74 -4.72
C GLY A 225 2.92 -9.12 -6.13
N GLU A 226 2.55 -8.34 -7.15
CA GLU A 226 3.02 -8.49 -8.53
C GLU A 226 4.54 -8.35 -8.62
N VAL A 227 5.11 -7.29 -8.08
CA VAL A 227 6.56 -7.05 -8.09
C VAL A 227 7.33 -8.19 -7.42
N GLN A 228 6.79 -8.75 -6.34
CA GLN A 228 7.47 -9.74 -5.51
C GLN A 228 7.24 -11.18 -5.96
N ARG A 229 6.04 -11.52 -6.42
CA ARG A 229 5.65 -12.89 -6.78
C ARG A 229 5.70 -13.15 -8.29
N TYR A 230 5.36 -12.14 -9.09
CA TYR A 230 5.22 -12.24 -10.56
C TYR A 230 6.06 -11.17 -11.30
N PRO A 231 7.37 -11.14 -11.06
CA PRO A 231 8.25 -10.02 -11.42
C PRO A 231 8.39 -9.75 -12.92
N THR A 232 7.73 -10.52 -13.77
CA THR A 232 7.75 -10.37 -15.23
C THR A 232 6.41 -9.91 -15.81
N ASP A 233 5.38 -9.75 -14.99
CA ASP A 233 4.04 -9.43 -15.48
C ASP A 233 3.90 -7.97 -15.88
N PHE A 234 4.58 -7.08 -15.17
CA PHE A 234 4.50 -5.64 -15.39
C PHE A 234 5.88 -5.01 -15.58
N ASN A 235 5.94 -4.02 -16.47
CA ASN A 235 7.15 -3.23 -16.72
C ASN A 235 7.26 -2.01 -15.82
N GLY A 236 6.11 -1.43 -15.43
CA GLY A 236 6.01 -0.31 -14.52
C GLY A 236 4.87 -0.52 -13.52
N VAL A 237 5.12 -0.20 -12.25
CA VAL A 237 4.17 -0.43 -11.16
C VAL A 237 4.11 0.81 -10.28
N LEU A 238 2.88 1.27 -10.00
CA LEU A 238 2.57 2.24 -8.97
C LEU A 238 1.96 1.50 -7.78
N ALA A 239 2.54 1.69 -6.60
CA ALA A 239 2.05 1.07 -5.36
C ALA A 239 1.80 2.17 -4.33
N GLY A 240 0.54 2.54 -4.16
CA GLY A 240 0.11 3.59 -3.26
C GLY A 240 -0.32 3.06 -1.91
N ALA A 241 0.09 3.72 -0.83
CA ALA A 241 -0.36 3.42 0.53
C ALA A 241 -0.60 1.92 0.80
N PRO A 242 0.35 1.02 0.48
CA PRO A 242 0.11 -0.41 0.40
C PRO A 242 -0.18 -1.04 1.76
N ALA A 243 -1.24 -1.85 1.84
CA ALA A 243 -1.52 -2.71 2.99
C ALA A 243 -0.51 -3.89 3.05
N SER A 244 0.78 -3.57 3.01
CA SER A 244 1.84 -4.56 2.78
C SER A 244 2.03 -5.55 3.93
N ILE A 245 1.85 -5.12 5.19
CA ILE A 245 1.87 -5.96 6.40
C ILE A 245 0.42 -6.32 6.76
N MET A 246 -0.25 -7.03 5.86
CA MET A 246 -1.69 -7.34 5.98
C MET A 246 -2.02 -8.09 7.27
N THR A 247 -1.14 -9.02 7.65
CA THR A 247 -1.36 -9.92 8.79
C THR A 247 -1.49 -9.17 10.10
N GLU A 248 -0.60 -8.22 10.40
CA GLU A 248 -0.61 -7.47 11.66
C GLU A 248 -1.39 -6.17 11.57
N LEU A 249 -1.65 -5.63 10.36
CA LEU A 249 -2.43 -4.41 10.17
C LEU A 249 -3.81 -4.54 10.81
N ASN A 250 -4.56 -5.56 10.39
CA ASN A 250 -5.94 -5.74 10.82
C ASN A 250 -6.07 -6.43 12.17
N SER A 251 -5.14 -7.33 12.52
CA SER A 251 -5.23 -8.14 13.74
C SER A 251 -4.53 -7.52 14.96
N ILE A 252 -3.64 -6.56 14.78
CA ILE A 252 -2.87 -5.94 15.87
C ILE A 252 -3.03 -4.43 15.87
N LEU A 253 -2.70 -3.75 14.75
CA LEU A 253 -2.67 -2.29 14.75
C LEU A 253 -4.06 -1.67 14.90
N HIS A 254 -4.99 -2.06 14.04
CA HIS A 254 -6.35 -1.51 14.07
C HIS A 254 -7.02 -1.86 15.40
N GLU A 255 -6.94 -3.11 15.81
CA GLU A 255 -7.53 -3.55 17.08
C GLU A 255 -6.95 -2.80 18.28
N TYR A 256 -5.61 -2.66 18.35
CA TYR A 256 -4.96 -1.89 19.40
C TYR A 256 -5.46 -0.46 19.42
N THR A 257 -5.53 0.19 18.27
CA THR A 257 -5.96 1.59 18.15
C THR A 257 -7.37 1.79 18.69
N TYR A 258 -8.29 0.86 18.33
CA TYR A 258 -9.66 0.87 18.84
C TYR A 258 -9.70 0.64 20.35
N ALA A 259 -9.06 -0.44 20.83
CA ALA A 259 -9.08 -0.79 22.23
C ALA A 259 -8.51 0.31 23.13
N GLN A 260 -7.48 1.03 22.66
CA GLN A 260 -6.89 2.12 23.45
C GLN A 260 -7.81 3.34 23.62
N ASN A 261 -8.82 3.51 22.76
CA ASN A 261 -9.76 4.62 22.85
C ASN A 261 -10.97 4.36 23.77
N TYR A 262 -11.03 3.20 24.42
CA TYR A 262 -12.09 2.85 25.37
C TYR A 262 -11.50 2.50 26.74
N ALA A 263 -12.20 2.87 27.82
CA ALA A 263 -11.67 2.76 29.17
C ALA A 263 -11.37 1.32 29.61
N ASP A 264 -12.17 0.37 29.13
CA ASP A 264 -12.04 -1.07 29.40
C ASP A 264 -11.56 -1.87 28.16
N GLY A 265 -11.19 -1.16 27.07
CA GLY A 265 -10.80 -1.79 25.82
C GLY A 265 -11.95 -2.35 24.98
N ASN A 266 -13.18 -2.30 25.47
CA ASN A 266 -14.35 -2.89 24.80
C ASN A 266 -15.04 -1.86 23.88
N TYR A 267 -14.51 -1.67 22.69
CA TYR A 267 -15.04 -0.75 21.67
C TYR A 267 -16.30 -1.28 20.96
N LEU A 268 -16.65 -2.56 21.14
CA LEU A 268 -17.83 -3.17 20.52
C LEU A 268 -19.09 -3.05 21.38
N ALA A 269 -18.96 -2.66 22.65
CA ALA A 269 -20.10 -2.52 23.54
C ALA A 269 -20.91 -1.25 23.20
N PRO A 270 -22.23 -1.37 22.94
CA PRO A 270 -23.06 -0.25 22.46
C PRO A 270 -23.30 0.82 23.50
N ASP A 271 -23.01 0.57 24.78
CA ASP A 271 -23.18 1.48 25.92
C ASP A 271 -21.90 2.26 26.27
N LYS A 272 -20.79 2.04 25.54
CA LYS A 272 -19.50 2.66 25.78
C LYS A 272 -19.28 3.87 24.88
N SER A 273 -18.57 4.86 25.42
CA SER A 273 -18.17 6.05 24.67
C SER A 273 -16.65 6.09 24.51
N PRO A 274 -16.13 6.59 23.39
CA PRO A 274 -14.70 6.79 23.19
C PRO A 274 -14.17 7.85 24.17
N ILE A 275 -12.89 7.71 24.54
CA ILE A 275 -12.17 8.69 25.36
C ILE A 275 -11.83 9.94 24.55
N LEU A 276 -11.51 9.74 23.28
CA LEU A 276 -11.08 10.75 22.32
C LEU A 276 -11.96 10.67 21.08
N ASP A 277 -12.43 11.81 20.59
CA ASP A 277 -13.12 11.92 19.31
C ASP A 277 -12.51 13.01 18.41
N GLN A 278 -13.19 13.38 17.30
CA GLN A 278 -12.63 14.26 16.29
C GLN A 278 -12.33 15.69 16.77
N PRO A 279 -13.15 16.34 17.61
CA PRO A 279 -12.83 17.67 18.13
C PRO A 279 -11.49 17.72 18.86
N GLU A 280 -11.21 16.74 19.71
CA GLU A 280 -9.94 16.66 20.44
C GLU A 280 -8.76 16.33 19.53
N ALA A 281 -8.94 15.42 18.57
CA ALA A 281 -7.93 15.12 17.54
C ALA A 281 -7.57 16.38 16.74
N THR A 282 -8.57 17.20 16.38
CA THR A 282 -8.38 18.48 15.69
C THR A 282 -7.59 19.50 16.50
N ILE A 283 -7.77 19.53 17.83
CA ILE A 283 -6.98 20.39 18.73
C ILE A 283 -5.50 19.99 18.68
N VAL A 284 -5.20 18.69 18.69
CA VAL A 284 -3.83 18.17 18.60
C VAL A 284 -3.19 18.56 17.29
N LEU A 285 -3.86 18.29 16.16
CA LEU A 285 -3.38 18.65 14.83
C LEU A 285 -3.10 20.14 14.69
N SER A 286 -4.05 20.98 15.10
CA SER A 286 -3.92 22.45 15.05
C SER A 286 -2.70 22.95 15.84
N ALA A 287 -2.48 22.40 17.03
CA ALA A 287 -1.34 22.75 17.86
C ALA A 287 0.00 22.28 17.24
N ALA A 288 0.03 21.09 16.66
CA ALA A 288 1.20 20.55 15.98
C ALA A 288 1.56 21.39 14.75
N MET A 289 0.57 21.70 13.92
CA MET A 289 0.75 22.55 12.73
C MET A 289 1.29 23.93 13.11
N LYS A 290 0.74 24.54 14.15
CA LYS A 290 1.21 25.83 14.68
C LYS A 290 2.66 25.75 15.19
N ALA A 291 3.04 24.64 15.82
CA ALA A 291 4.38 24.46 16.35
C ALA A 291 5.44 24.19 15.26
N CYS A 292 5.09 23.41 14.25
CA CYS A 292 6.04 22.93 13.25
C CYS A 292 6.03 23.73 11.94
N TYR A 293 4.84 24.09 11.44
CA TYR A 293 4.65 24.65 10.09
C TYR A 293 3.68 25.84 10.07
N PRO A 294 3.86 26.87 10.94
CA PRO A 294 2.88 27.96 11.09
C PRO A 294 2.71 28.84 9.82
N LYS A 295 3.65 28.79 8.89
CA LYS A 295 3.62 29.59 7.66
C LYS A 295 3.11 28.80 6.47
N VAL A 296 3.41 27.51 6.41
CA VAL A 296 3.14 26.64 5.25
C VAL A 296 1.75 26.03 5.31
N GLY A 297 1.29 25.65 6.50
CA GLY A 297 0.01 25.00 6.66
C GLY A 297 -0.06 23.56 6.14
N LEU A 298 1.09 22.92 5.86
CA LEU A 298 1.23 21.52 5.50
C LEU A 298 2.21 20.83 6.45
N MET A 299 1.97 19.59 6.79
CA MET A 299 2.91 18.72 7.50
C MET A 299 3.95 18.23 6.49
N LEU A 300 5.11 18.87 6.41
CA LEU A 300 6.15 18.59 5.42
C LEU A 300 7.12 17.47 5.82
N ASP A 301 7.22 17.18 7.12
CA ASP A 301 8.07 16.13 7.70
C ASP A 301 7.52 15.81 9.09
N TYR A 302 6.60 14.87 9.15
CA TYR A 302 5.92 14.52 10.40
C TYR A 302 6.90 13.96 11.44
N ARG A 303 7.90 13.16 11.02
CA ARG A 303 8.91 12.57 11.93
C ARG A 303 9.78 13.64 12.61
N ASN A 304 10.07 14.72 11.91
CA ASN A 304 10.80 15.85 12.49
C ASN A 304 9.88 16.68 13.40
N CYS A 305 8.59 16.80 13.06
CA CYS A 305 7.61 17.47 13.90
C CYS A 305 7.37 16.71 15.21
N GLU A 306 7.27 15.38 15.20
CA GLU A 306 7.16 14.52 16.39
C GLU A 306 8.28 14.76 17.40
N ARG A 307 9.48 15.11 16.94
CA ARG A 307 10.62 15.44 17.81
C ARG A 307 10.53 16.84 18.44
N LYS A 308 9.73 17.73 17.88
CA LYS A 308 9.60 19.14 18.31
C LYS A 308 8.33 19.40 19.07
N PHE A 309 7.23 18.75 18.65
CA PHE A 309 5.91 18.98 19.25
C PHE A 309 5.72 18.13 20.49
N ASN A 310 5.27 18.80 21.56
CA ASN A 310 4.92 18.11 22.80
C ASN A 310 3.41 18.20 23.02
N VAL A 311 2.70 17.08 22.87
CA VAL A 311 1.24 17.01 23.03
C VAL A 311 0.75 17.45 24.42
N ASN A 312 1.60 17.42 25.45
CA ASN A 312 1.20 17.97 26.76
C ASN A 312 1.00 19.49 26.74
N SER A 313 1.43 20.21 25.69
CA SER A 313 1.16 21.64 25.53
C SER A 313 -0.33 21.95 25.37
N VAL A 314 -1.14 20.99 24.96
CA VAL A 314 -2.61 21.11 24.87
C VAL A 314 -3.35 20.41 26.01
N LYS A 315 -2.66 20.01 27.09
CA LYS A 315 -3.28 19.40 28.25
C LYS A 315 -4.02 20.47 29.06
N CYS A 316 -5.26 20.18 29.49
CA CYS A 316 -6.04 21.06 30.37
C CYS A 316 -5.30 21.34 31.70
N SER A 317 -5.37 22.57 32.15
CA SER A 317 -4.73 23.06 33.38
C SER A 317 -5.57 24.16 34.01
N ALA A 318 -5.15 24.70 35.15
CA ALA A 318 -5.82 25.84 35.76
C ALA A 318 -5.86 27.10 34.87
N THR A 319 -4.93 27.23 33.93
CA THR A 319 -4.82 28.37 32.99
C THR A 319 -5.29 28.05 31.56
N LEU A 320 -5.45 26.78 31.21
CA LEU A 320 -5.95 26.32 29.93
C LEU A 320 -7.18 25.43 30.17
N THR A 321 -8.37 26.03 30.12
CA THR A 321 -9.64 25.38 30.52
C THR A 321 -10.56 25.06 29.35
N SER A 322 -10.22 25.49 28.12
CA SER A 322 -10.97 25.22 26.90
C SER A 322 -10.00 24.93 25.76
N ASN A 323 -10.46 24.22 24.70
CA ASN A 323 -9.62 23.77 23.60
C ASN A 323 -8.38 23.02 24.11
N CYS A 324 -8.61 22.11 25.03
CA CYS A 324 -7.56 21.34 25.68
C CYS A 324 -8.01 19.88 25.89
N LEU A 325 -7.06 18.98 26.08
CA LEU A 325 -7.29 17.58 26.31
C LEU A 325 -7.11 17.19 27.78
N SER A 326 -7.94 16.28 28.26
CA SER A 326 -7.76 15.61 29.55
C SER A 326 -6.48 14.75 29.57
N ALA A 327 -6.06 14.31 30.73
CA ALA A 327 -4.93 13.41 30.87
C ALA A 327 -5.17 12.05 30.18
N ALA A 328 -6.42 11.56 30.19
CA ALA A 328 -6.80 10.32 29.51
C ALA A 328 -6.72 10.45 27.98
N GLN A 329 -7.25 11.53 27.43
CA GLN A 329 -7.16 11.82 25.98
C GLN A 329 -5.71 11.95 25.51
N ILE A 330 -4.86 12.67 26.24
CA ILE A 330 -3.41 12.74 25.95
C ILE A 330 -2.76 11.35 25.96
N ALA A 331 -3.16 10.47 26.88
CA ALA A 331 -2.62 9.11 26.93
C ALA A 331 -3.04 8.29 25.68
N VAL A 332 -4.29 8.43 25.24
CA VAL A 332 -4.78 7.79 24.01
C VAL A 332 -3.99 8.27 22.79
N VAL A 333 -3.87 9.59 22.59
CA VAL A 333 -3.07 10.17 21.49
C VAL A 333 -1.66 9.59 21.45
N LYS A 334 -0.97 9.55 22.59
CA LYS A 334 0.39 9.00 22.67
C LYS A 334 0.45 7.51 22.30
N LYS A 335 -0.55 6.73 22.70
CA LYS A 335 -0.62 5.30 22.36
C LYS A 335 -0.85 5.09 20.86
N ILE A 336 -1.72 5.88 20.25
CA ILE A 336 -2.01 5.81 18.81
C ILE A 336 -0.76 6.15 17.99
N TRP A 337 -0.03 7.21 18.35
CA TRP A 337 1.23 7.56 17.67
C TRP A 337 2.33 6.53 17.90
N ASN A 338 2.45 5.99 19.12
CA ASN A 338 3.46 4.97 19.42
C ASN A 338 3.19 3.64 18.70
N GLY A 339 1.93 3.32 18.45
CA GLY A 339 1.50 2.02 17.96
C GLY A 339 1.56 0.90 18.99
N PRO A 340 1.18 -0.33 18.60
CA PRO A 340 1.06 -1.46 19.51
C PRO A 340 2.41 -1.92 20.06
N VAL A 341 2.45 -2.12 21.37
CA VAL A 341 3.61 -2.67 22.09
C VAL A 341 3.16 -3.78 23.03
N ASP A 342 4.04 -4.76 23.24
CA ASP A 342 3.83 -5.77 24.27
C ASP A 342 4.15 -5.26 25.69
N ALA A 343 3.95 -6.10 26.70
CA ALA A 343 4.22 -5.76 28.09
C ALA A 343 5.70 -5.39 28.40
N GLN A 344 6.61 -5.72 27.50
CA GLN A 344 8.03 -5.38 27.57
C GLN A 344 8.37 -4.11 26.79
N GLY A 345 7.37 -3.43 26.19
CA GLY A 345 7.56 -2.23 25.37
C GLY A 345 8.13 -2.51 23.97
N ARG A 346 8.11 -3.76 23.49
CA ARG A 346 8.57 -4.10 22.15
C ARG A 346 7.43 -3.87 21.15
N HIS A 347 7.72 -3.17 20.06
CA HIS A 347 6.72 -2.91 19.03
C HIS A 347 6.27 -4.19 18.32
N LEU A 348 4.95 -4.36 18.22
CA LEU A 348 4.28 -5.45 17.49
C LEU A 348 3.93 -5.05 16.05
N TYR A 349 4.21 -3.82 15.67
CA TYR A 349 4.06 -3.22 14.35
C TYR A 349 5.16 -2.15 14.18
N PRO A 350 5.58 -1.74 13.00
CA PRO A 350 6.68 -0.77 12.83
C PRO A 350 6.50 0.56 13.56
N GLY A 351 5.30 0.91 13.97
CA GLY A 351 4.94 2.10 14.72
C GLY A 351 3.43 2.30 14.72
N GLY A 352 2.98 3.48 15.10
CA GLY A 352 1.58 3.89 15.03
C GLY A 352 1.33 4.91 13.92
N TYR A 353 0.18 5.58 14.02
CA TYR A 353 -0.22 6.60 13.07
C TYR A 353 0.66 7.86 13.20
N SER A 354 0.92 8.49 12.07
CA SER A 354 1.74 9.70 12.00
C SER A 354 1.06 10.92 12.62
N LEU A 355 1.84 11.79 13.20
CA LEU A 355 1.40 13.15 13.52
C LEU A 355 1.01 13.85 12.21
N GLY A 356 -0.21 14.34 12.12
CA GLY A 356 -0.83 14.86 10.90
C GLY A 356 -2.06 14.06 10.47
N SER A 357 -2.17 12.80 10.89
CA SER A 357 -3.31 11.92 10.54
C SER A 357 -4.58 12.23 11.34
N GLU A 358 -4.50 13.07 12.37
CA GLU A 358 -5.59 13.39 13.31
C GLU A 358 -6.81 14.02 12.62
N PHE A 359 -6.64 14.56 11.40
CA PHE A 359 -7.74 15.19 10.67
C PHE A 359 -8.90 14.24 10.37
N ASN A 360 -8.66 12.92 10.34
CA ASN A 360 -9.68 11.93 10.00
C ASN A 360 -9.67 10.70 10.93
N TRP A 361 -9.31 10.84 12.18
CA TRP A 361 -9.31 9.69 13.11
C TRP A 361 -10.72 9.17 13.40
N SER A 362 -11.74 10.00 13.27
CA SER A 362 -13.10 9.66 13.69
C SER A 362 -14.21 10.20 12.78
N ASN A 363 -13.90 10.58 11.55
CA ASN A 363 -14.88 11.08 10.59
C ASN A 363 -15.51 9.97 9.74
N GLY A 364 -16.79 9.70 9.97
CA GLY A 364 -17.61 8.87 9.11
C GLY A 364 -17.29 7.37 9.13
N THR A 365 -17.71 6.67 8.07
CA THR A 365 -17.57 5.21 7.92
C THR A 365 -16.13 4.74 7.70
N SER A 366 -15.25 5.65 7.33
CA SER A 366 -13.82 5.37 7.07
C SER A 366 -12.92 5.68 8.28
N ALA A 367 -13.49 6.04 9.42
CA ALA A 367 -12.75 6.44 10.60
C ALA A 367 -12.00 5.28 11.25
N ASN A 368 -10.79 5.55 11.72
CA ASN A 368 -10.01 4.59 12.50
C ASN A 368 -10.39 4.54 13.99
N LEU A 369 -11.18 5.48 14.46
CA LEU A 369 -11.71 5.49 15.81
C LEU A 369 -13.24 5.48 15.75
N PRO A 370 -13.94 4.48 16.33
CA PRO A 370 -15.39 4.46 16.34
C PRO A 370 -15.90 5.60 17.23
N LEU A 371 -16.70 6.48 16.64
CA LEU A 371 -17.31 7.63 17.30
C LEU A 371 -18.59 7.27 18.03
N THR A 372 -19.30 6.28 17.52
CA THR A 372 -20.60 5.89 18.04
C THR A 372 -20.50 4.47 18.55
N PRO A 373 -20.87 4.21 19.83
CA PRO A 373 -20.92 2.86 20.36
C PRO A 373 -21.75 1.95 19.46
N GLY A 374 -21.22 0.77 19.13
CA GLY A 374 -21.89 -0.20 18.25
C GLY A 374 -21.99 0.21 16.78
N ALA A 375 -21.39 1.32 16.35
CA ALA A 375 -21.31 1.64 14.92
C ALA A 375 -20.41 0.64 14.20
N THR A 376 -20.94 0.08 13.13
CA THR A 376 -20.14 -0.73 12.20
C THR A 376 -19.29 0.21 11.36
N VAL A 377 -18.10 0.56 11.87
CA VAL A 377 -17.10 1.30 11.09
C VAL A 377 -16.26 0.31 10.30
N MET A 378 -15.83 0.70 9.12
CA MET A 378 -15.15 -0.19 8.17
C MET A 378 -13.94 -0.92 8.77
N PRO A 379 -13.03 -0.28 9.54
CA PRO A 379 -11.93 -1.00 10.17
C PRO A 379 -12.37 -2.03 11.21
N ALA A 380 -13.46 -1.82 11.95
CA ALA A 380 -13.99 -2.84 12.86
C ALA A 380 -14.48 -4.07 12.09
N THR A 381 -15.08 -3.87 10.92
CA THR A 381 -15.44 -4.96 10.01
C THR A 381 -14.18 -5.68 9.50
N PHE A 382 -13.12 -4.96 9.15
CA PHE A 382 -11.85 -5.55 8.73
C PHE A 382 -11.21 -6.38 9.85
N ILE A 383 -11.19 -5.88 11.08
CA ILE A 383 -10.65 -6.60 12.25
C ILE A 383 -11.42 -7.90 12.46
N THR A 384 -12.73 -7.83 12.58
CA THR A 384 -13.56 -9.00 12.86
C THR A 384 -13.52 -10.03 11.73
N SER A 385 -13.62 -9.59 10.49
CA SER A 385 -13.52 -10.46 9.32
C SER A 385 -12.12 -11.07 9.21
N TRP A 386 -11.08 -10.29 9.43
CA TRP A 386 -9.71 -10.78 9.38
C TRP A 386 -9.45 -11.86 10.43
N LEU A 387 -9.76 -11.60 11.69
CA LEU A 387 -9.53 -12.57 12.78
C LEU A 387 -10.39 -13.81 12.62
N GLN A 388 -11.66 -13.64 12.27
CA GLN A 388 -12.62 -14.73 12.16
C GLN A 388 -12.31 -15.67 10.98
N TYR A 389 -11.90 -15.13 9.85
CA TYR A 389 -11.85 -15.88 8.60
C TYR A 389 -10.44 -16.02 7.99
N PHE A 390 -9.61 -15.00 8.09
CA PHE A 390 -8.29 -15.01 7.45
C PHE A 390 -7.18 -15.52 8.36
N ALA A 391 -7.07 -15.00 9.57
CA ALA A 391 -5.94 -15.30 10.45
C ALA A 391 -6.00 -16.72 11.01
N PHE A 392 -7.18 -17.21 11.37
CA PHE A 392 -7.34 -18.52 12.00
C PHE A 392 -8.22 -19.46 11.17
N GLY A 393 -8.51 -19.09 9.93
CA GLY A 393 -9.46 -19.68 9.01
C GLY A 393 -9.40 -21.17 8.80
N THR A 394 -10.12 -21.89 9.67
CA THR A 394 -10.86 -23.04 9.21
C THR A 394 -12.29 -22.91 9.74
N PRO A 395 -13.30 -22.93 8.86
CA PRO A 395 -14.70 -23.05 9.27
C PRO A 395 -14.96 -24.31 10.10
N GLU A 396 -14.03 -25.26 10.03
CA GLU A 396 -14.10 -26.55 10.73
C GLU A 396 -13.83 -26.46 12.24
N SER A 397 -13.23 -25.36 12.73
CA SER A 397 -12.90 -25.26 14.15
C SER A 397 -14.08 -24.86 15.05
N GLY A 398 -15.20 -24.39 14.49
CA GLY A 398 -16.38 -24.02 15.28
C GLY A 398 -16.13 -23.01 16.40
N THR A 399 -14.94 -22.48 16.50
CA THR A 399 -14.62 -21.36 17.34
C THR A 399 -15.07 -20.12 16.59
N ASP A 400 -16.34 -19.82 16.76
CA ASP A 400 -16.84 -18.48 16.68
C ASP A 400 -15.94 -17.65 17.62
N ILE A 401 -14.91 -17.02 17.07
CA ILE A 401 -14.22 -15.94 17.76
C ILE A 401 -15.23 -14.80 17.68
N GLY A 402 -16.36 -14.99 18.36
CA GLY A 402 -17.39 -13.98 18.44
C GLY A 402 -16.73 -12.65 18.83
N THR A 403 -17.41 -11.57 18.60
CA THR A 403 -17.00 -10.20 18.99
C THR A 403 -16.39 -10.10 20.40
N ALA A 404 -16.60 -11.07 21.27
CA ALA A 404 -15.96 -11.20 22.59
C ALA A 404 -14.48 -11.64 22.52
N GLY A 405 -14.06 -12.39 21.50
CA GLY A 405 -12.67 -12.86 21.40
C GLY A 405 -11.67 -11.80 20.89
N VAL A 406 -12.15 -10.77 20.22
CA VAL A 406 -11.30 -9.69 19.71
C VAL A 406 -10.79 -8.80 20.86
N ALA A 407 -11.62 -8.53 21.88
CA ALA A 407 -11.25 -7.72 23.04
C ALA A 407 -10.39 -8.45 24.07
N ASP A 408 -10.41 -9.80 24.08
CA ASP A 408 -9.73 -10.62 25.08
C ASP A 408 -8.32 -11.10 24.65
N GLU A 409 -7.93 -10.90 23.38
CA GLU A 409 -6.60 -11.31 22.90
C GLU A 409 -5.53 -10.29 23.36
N PRO A 410 -4.58 -10.72 24.17
CA PRO A 410 -3.55 -9.80 24.67
C PRO A 410 -2.56 -9.46 23.54
N PHE A 411 -2.21 -8.18 23.43
CA PHE A 411 -1.12 -7.71 22.56
C PHE A 411 0.22 -8.26 23.07
N THR A 412 0.53 -9.51 22.72
CA THR A 412 1.69 -10.23 23.21
C THR A 412 2.60 -10.69 22.08
N ALA A 413 3.89 -10.85 22.40
CA ALA A 413 4.83 -11.44 21.47
C ALA A 413 4.48 -12.90 21.10
N ALA A 414 3.72 -13.62 21.93
CA ALA A 414 3.27 -14.97 21.62
C ALA A 414 2.19 -14.97 20.54
N TYR A 415 1.19 -14.11 20.66
CA TYR A 415 0.15 -13.90 19.67
C TYR A 415 0.73 -13.40 18.35
N PHE A 416 1.56 -12.36 18.41
CA PHE A 416 2.30 -11.84 17.25
C PHE A 416 3.01 -12.98 16.47
N ARG A 417 3.74 -13.86 17.15
CA ARG A 417 4.43 -14.96 16.47
C ARG A 417 3.51 -16.02 15.85
N GLN A 418 2.28 -16.14 16.31
CA GLN A 418 1.30 -16.99 15.64
C GLN A 418 0.86 -16.36 14.32
N LEU A 419 0.58 -15.06 14.32
CA LEU A 419 0.22 -14.30 13.13
C LEU A 419 1.38 -14.24 12.13
N GLU A 420 2.60 -13.98 12.56
CA GLU A 420 3.79 -13.92 11.71
C GLU A 420 4.02 -15.20 10.86
N LYS A 421 3.49 -16.34 11.30
CA LYS A 421 3.52 -17.58 10.49
C LYS A 421 2.67 -17.48 9.21
N LEU A 422 1.70 -16.57 9.20
CA LEU A 422 0.81 -16.32 8.07
C LEU A 422 1.37 -15.27 7.11
N ALA A 423 2.31 -14.44 7.57
CA ALA A 423 2.93 -13.39 6.77
C ALA A 423 3.44 -13.86 5.38
N PRO A 424 4.11 -15.02 5.23
CA PRO A 424 4.52 -15.52 3.92
C PRO A 424 3.36 -15.84 2.95
N TYR A 425 2.15 -15.91 3.46
CA TYR A 425 0.95 -16.17 2.68
C TYR A 425 0.24 -14.86 2.30
N TRP A 426 0.04 -13.98 3.28
CA TRP A 426 -0.79 -12.78 3.16
C TRP A 426 0.00 -11.51 2.85
N ASP A 427 1.24 -11.39 3.33
CA ASP A 427 1.96 -10.13 3.26
C ASP A 427 2.71 -9.93 1.94
N ALA A 428 2.73 -8.69 1.48
CA ALA A 428 3.52 -8.23 0.35
C ALA A 428 4.78 -7.49 0.84
N THR A 429 5.66 -8.21 1.55
CA THR A 429 6.79 -7.63 2.30
C THR A 429 8.16 -8.15 1.92
N ASP A 430 8.30 -8.90 0.81
CA ASP A 430 9.62 -9.35 0.34
C ASP A 430 10.51 -8.15 -0.07
N PRO A 431 11.62 -7.88 0.64
CA PRO A 431 12.49 -6.76 0.30
C PRO A 431 13.45 -7.07 -0.85
N ASN A 432 13.53 -8.32 -1.28
CA ASN A 432 14.41 -8.73 -2.38
C ASN A 432 13.69 -8.57 -3.74
N LEU A 433 13.76 -7.38 -4.29
CA LEU A 433 13.17 -7.05 -5.59
C LEU A 433 14.11 -7.29 -6.78
N ARG A 434 15.21 -8.05 -6.58
CA ARG A 434 16.18 -8.35 -7.64
C ARG A 434 15.57 -9.03 -8.87
N PRO A 435 14.61 -9.97 -8.76
CA PRO A 435 13.98 -10.55 -9.94
C PRO A 435 13.23 -9.50 -10.79
N PHE A 436 12.56 -8.54 -10.15
CA PHE A 436 11.86 -7.45 -10.83
C PHE A 436 12.84 -6.45 -11.47
N GLU A 437 13.92 -6.06 -10.75
CA GLU A 437 15.00 -5.24 -11.30
C GLU A 437 15.62 -5.90 -12.54
N GLN A 438 15.91 -7.21 -12.48
CA GLN A 438 16.50 -7.97 -13.59
C GLN A 438 15.57 -8.11 -14.79
N ALA A 439 14.25 -8.10 -14.56
CA ALA A 439 13.25 -8.05 -15.64
C ALA A 439 13.14 -6.65 -16.28
N GLY A 440 13.84 -5.65 -15.76
CA GLY A 440 13.80 -4.26 -16.23
C GLY A 440 12.67 -3.43 -15.61
N GLY A 441 11.95 -3.97 -14.63
CA GLY A 441 10.80 -3.35 -13.99
C GLY A 441 11.12 -2.02 -13.30
N LYS A 442 10.12 -1.14 -13.21
CA LYS A 442 10.16 0.14 -12.52
C LYS A 442 9.05 0.23 -11.50
N LEU A 443 9.40 0.55 -10.23
CA LEU A 443 8.46 0.70 -9.13
C LEU A 443 8.44 2.15 -8.65
N LEU A 444 7.26 2.76 -8.66
CA LEU A 444 6.97 3.98 -7.95
C LEU A 444 6.10 3.64 -6.74
N LEU A 445 6.68 3.72 -5.56
CA LEU A 445 5.98 3.57 -4.28
C LEU A 445 5.64 4.96 -3.76
N TRP A 446 4.43 5.14 -3.21
CA TRP A 446 4.05 6.40 -2.59
C TRP A 446 3.18 6.19 -1.35
N GLN A 447 3.14 7.20 -0.46
CA GLN A 447 2.36 7.19 0.77
C GLN A 447 2.01 8.60 1.19
N GLY A 448 0.78 8.83 1.62
CA GLY A 448 0.39 10.05 2.30
C GLY A 448 1.07 10.16 3.69
N GLU A 449 1.63 11.31 4.03
CA GLU A 449 2.24 11.50 5.36
C GLU A 449 1.22 11.55 6.50
N ALA A 450 -0.04 11.84 6.18
CA ALA A 450 -1.14 11.91 7.11
C ALA A 450 -2.11 10.72 6.98
N ASP A 451 -1.63 9.60 6.47
CA ASP A 451 -2.46 8.40 6.29
C ASP A 451 -3.00 7.91 7.64
N TRP A 452 -4.33 7.90 7.72
CA TRP A 452 -5.10 7.53 8.90
C TRP A 452 -5.59 6.08 8.89
N SER A 453 -5.33 5.34 7.82
CA SER A 453 -5.71 3.93 7.65
C SER A 453 -4.49 3.01 7.73
N ILE A 454 -3.49 3.25 6.87
CA ILE A 454 -2.24 2.49 6.86
C ILE A 454 -1.10 3.42 7.29
N PRO A 455 -0.52 3.23 8.47
CA PRO A 455 0.50 4.14 8.96
C PRO A 455 1.66 4.31 8.00
N THR A 456 2.04 5.55 7.73
CA THR A 456 3.15 5.93 6.84
C THR A 456 4.46 5.22 7.20
N ILE A 457 4.66 4.92 8.47
CA ILE A 457 5.83 4.20 8.97
C ILE A 457 5.97 2.79 8.38
N THR A 458 4.87 2.16 7.96
CA THR A 458 4.85 0.84 7.33
C THR A 458 5.65 0.84 6.04
N SER A 459 5.32 1.76 5.13
CA SER A 459 6.01 1.89 3.83
C SER A 459 7.44 2.39 3.98
N ILE A 460 7.72 3.26 4.97
CA ILE A 460 9.09 3.68 5.30
C ILE A 460 9.92 2.47 5.72
N ALA A 461 9.41 1.65 6.64
CA ALA A 461 10.12 0.47 7.15
C ALA A 461 10.37 -0.56 6.03
N TYR A 462 9.37 -0.81 5.20
CA TYR A 462 9.50 -1.69 4.04
C TYR A 462 10.54 -1.17 3.04
N TYR A 463 10.44 0.10 2.62
CA TYR A 463 11.40 0.66 1.66
C TYR A 463 12.83 0.68 2.21
N GLN A 464 13.03 0.94 3.50
CA GLN A 464 14.33 0.79 4.16
C GLN A 464 14.86 -0.65 4.08
N ALA A 465 13.98 -1.65 4.21
CA ALA A 465 14.37 -3.06 4.05
C ALA A 465 14.76 -3.36 2.60
N VAL A 466 14.01 -2.86 1.62
CA VAL A 466 14.35 -2.94 0.17
C VAL A 466 15.72 -2.30 -0.09
N VAL A 467 15.96 -1.09 0.41
CA VAL A 467 17.26 -0.40 0.26
C VAL A 467 18.41 -1.25 0.79
N ARG A 468 18.25 -1.88 1.96
CA ARG A 468 19.27 -2.79 2.51
C ARG A 468 19.48 -4.04 1.65
N ALA A 469 18.39 -4.68 1.20
CA ALA A 469 18.43 -5.91 0.42
C ALA A 469 18.99 -5.70 -1.00
N MET A 470 18.76 -4.52 -1.58
CA MET A 470 19.17 -4.18 -2.96
C MET A 470 20.55 -3.51 -3.06
N GLY A 471 21.30 -3.41 -1.95
CA GLY A 471 22.68 -2.89 -1.95
C GLY A 471 22.80 -1.38 -1.81
N GLY A 472 21.82 -0.75 -1.18
CA GLY A 472 21.83 0.67 -0.81
C GLY A 472 20.91 1.54 -1.66
N LEU A 473 20.71 2.79 -1.20
CA LEU A 473 19.74 3.72 -1.76
C LEU A 473 19.96 3.99 -3.25
N ALA A 474 21.20 4.30 -3.64
CA ALA A 474 21.52 4.60 -5.05
C ALA A 474 21.26 3.41 -5.98
N ALA A 475 21.51 2.17 -5.52
CA ALA A 475 21.20 0.96 -6.27
C ALA A 475 19.68 0.78 -6.43
N THR A 476 18.94 0.97 -5.35
CA THR A 476 17.48 0.84 -5.32
C THR A 476 16.82 1.88 -6.22
N GLN A 477 17.22 3.13 -6.14
CA GLN A 477 16.60 4.23 -6.90
C GLN A 477 16.79 4.16 -8.42
N ARG A 478 17.60 3.25 -8.93
CA ARG A 478 17.66 2.97 -10.37
C ARG A 478 16.40 2.30 -10.91
N PHE A 479 15.63 1.62 -10.06
CA PHE A 479 14.43 0.89 -10.47
C PHE A 479 13.23 1.05 -9.52
N ALA A 480 13.43 1.45 -8.27
CA ALA A 480 12.38 1.64 -7.28
C ALA A 480 12.58 2.97 -6.54
N LYS A 481 11.57 3.84 -6.58
CA LYS A 481 11.55 5.14 -5.90
C LYS A 481 10.34 5.22 -4.97
N TYR A 482 10.52 5.90 -3.85
CA TYR A 482 9.47 6.10 -2.85
C TYR A 482 9.25 7.59 -2.63
N TYR A 483 7.99 8.01 -2.65
CA TYR A 483 7.56 9.38 -2.45
C TYR A 483 6.63 9.49 -1.26
N LEU A 484 6.81 10.54 -0.47
CA LEU A 484 5.92 10.92 0.62
C LEU A 484 5.16 12.18 0.23
N LEU A 485 3.84 12.15 0.40
CA LEU A 485 2.93 13.23 0.04
C LEU A 485 2.56 13.99 1.32
N PRO A 486 3.02 15.25 1.48
CA PRO A 486 2.81 16.03 2.69
C PRO A 486 1.33 16.28 3.00
N SER A 487 0.91 16.00 4.23
CA SER A 487 -0.47 16.16 4.73
C SER A 487 -1.53 15.31 4.02
N VAL A 488 -1.18 14.51 3.03
CA VAL A 488 -2.12 13.67 2.29
C VAL A 488 -2.54 12.48 3.15
N GLY A 489 -3.83 12.17 3.09
CA GLY A 489 -4.45 11.05 3.80
C GLY A 489 -4.27 9.70 3.11
N HIS A 490 -5.20 8.77 3.41
CA HIS A 490 -5.21 7.45 2.80
C HIS A 490 -5.70 7.52 1.36
N CYS A 491 -4.87 7.16 0.41
CA CYS A 491 -5.14 7.22 -1.04
C CYS A 491 -5.55 8.60 -1.56
N GLY A 492 -5.30 9.68 -0.83
CA GLY A 492 -5.63 11.04 -1.23
C GLY A 492 -6.28 11.86 -0.13
N GLY A 493 -6.67 13.09 -0.47
CA GLY A 493 -7.33 14.05 0.42
C GLY A 493 -6.42 14.77 1.40
N ASN A 494 -6.87 15.92 1.86
CA ASN A 494 -6.26 16.78 2.88
C ASN A 494 -4.89 17.38 2.53
N GLY A 495 -4.53 17.45 1.27
CA GLY A 495 -3.25 18.04 0.82
C GLY A 495 -3.08 17.94 -0.67
N PRO A 496 -1.90 18.29 -1.20
CA PRO A 496 -1.61 18.15 -2.62
C PRO A 496 -1.46 16.66 -2.99
N ASP A 497 -2.57 16.05 -3.36
CA ASP A 497 -2.72 14.62 -3.62
C ASP A 497 -2.76 14.25 -5.09
N THR A 498 -2.96 15.24 -5.95
CA THR A 498 -3.19 15.01 -7.38
C THR A 498 -1.91 15.20 -8.19
N TYR A 499 -1.37 14.15 -8.78
CA TYR A 499 -0.15 14.16 -9.58
C TYR A 499 -0.20 13.11 -10.70
N ASP A 500 0.67 13.23 -11.71
CA ASP A 500 0.76 12.29 -12.82
C ASP A 500 1.78 11.16 -12.54
N GLY A 501 1.41 10.24 -11.66
CA GLY A 501 2.23 9.08 -11.31
C GLY A 501 2.34 8.07 -12.46
N LEU A 502 1.24 7.83 -13.18
CA LEU A 502 1.25 6.92 -14.33
C LEU A 502 2.15 7.44 -15.45
N GLY A 503 2.02 8.69 -15.84
CA GLY A 503 2.91 9.29 -16.85
C GLY A 503 4.37 9.22 -16.43
N ALA A 504 4.66 9.42 -15.16
CA ALA A 504 6.03 9.33 -14.61
C ALA A 504 6.61 7.91 -14.72
N VAL A 505 5.85 6.87 -14.34
CA VAL A 505 6.34 5.48 -14.44
C VAL A 505 6.42 5.01 -15.89
N VAL A 506 5.52 5.45 -16.75
CA VAL A 506 5.56 5.18 -18.20
C VAL A 506 6.81 5.80 -18.83
N ALA A 507 7.08 7.07 -18.57
CA ALA A 507 8.27 7.75 -19.07
C ALA A 507 9.57 7.10 -18.55
N TRP A 508 9.57 6.66 -17.31
CA TRP A 508 10.71 5.95 -16.73
C TRP A 508 10.93 4.59 -17.39
N THR A 509 9.87 3.86 -17.66
CA THR A 509 9.90 2.54 -18.29
C THR A 509 10.29 2.62 -19.77
N GLU A 510 9.65 3.51 -20.54
CA GLU A 510 9.73 3.52 -22.00
C GLU A 510 10.86 4.39 -22.55
N LYS A 511 11.20 5.49 -21.84
CA LYS A 511 12.20 6.47 -22.26
C LYS A 511 13.39 6.58 -21.29
N HIS A 512 13.37 5.81 -20.20
CA HIS A 512 14.40 5.87 -19.16
C HIS A 512 14.51 7.26 -18.50
N ILE A 513 13.43 8.05 -18.54
CA ILE A 513 13.35 9.35 -17.86
C ILE A 513 12.98 9.10 -16.41
N SER A 514 13.98 9.15 -15.54
CA SER A 514 13.80 8.88 -14.11
C SER A 514 13.02 10.01 -13.44
N PRO A 515 11.93 9.74 -12.69
CA PRO A 515 11.19 10.77 -11.98
C PRO A 515 11.98 11.25 -10.76
N ASN A 516 12.68 12.38 -10.88
CA ASN A 516 13.48 12.95 -9.79
C ASN A 516 12.68 13.94 -8.93
N ALA A 517 11.66 14.54 -9.52
CA ALA A 517 10.64 15.33 -8.82
C ALA A 517 9.30 15.11 -9.52
N LEU A 518 8.22 15.13 -8.74
CA LEU A 518 6.84 15.09 -9.23
C LEU A 518 6.12 16.30 -8.67
N THR A 519 5.34 17.00 -9.48
CA THR A 519 4.52 18.11 -8.98
C THR A 519 3.15 17.56 -8.61
N ALA A 520 2.79 17.71 -7.33
CA ALA A 520 1.47 17.38 -6.82
C ALA A 520 0.67 18.68 -6.60
N THR A 521 -0.63 18.62 -6.85
CA THR A 521 -1.56 19.74 -6.78
C THR A 521 -2.72 19.40 -5.85
N GLU A 522 -3.09 20.35 -5.01
CA GLU A 522 -4.32 20.36 -4.23
C GLU A 522 -5.38 21.14 -5.00
N TYR A 523 -6.55 20.56 -5.20
CA TYR A 523 -7.69 21.24 -5.83
C TYR A 523 -8.74 21.62 -4.80
N ALA A 524 -9.45 22.70 -5.04
CA ALA A 524 -10.59 23.07 -4.23
C ALA A 524 -11.65 21.95 -4.27
N PRO A 525 -12.33 21.64 -3.14
CA PRO A 525 -13.45 20.71 -3.15
C PRO A 525 -14.51 21.12 -4.18
N ALA A 526 -15.03 20.15 -4.92
CA ALA A 526 -16.10 20.40 -5.86
C ALA A 526 -17.33 20.92 -5.10
N THR A 527 -17.87 22.06 -5.54
CA THR A 527 -19.09 22.62 -4.94
C THR A 527 -20.26 21.68 -5.22
N GLY A 528 -20.67 20.86 -4.23
CA GLY A 528 -21.85 19.98 -4.30
C GLY A 528 -21.59 18.48 -4.06
N GLY A 529 -20.37 18.03 -3.85
CA GLY A 529 -20.05 16.65 -3.51
C GLY A 529 -19.47 16.57 -2.09
N GLY A 530 -19.96 15.62 -1.29
CA GLY A 530 -19.33 15.29 -0.01
C GLY A 530 -17.85 14.94 -0.24
N ALA A 531 -17.01 15.17 0.75
CA ALA A 531 -15.57 14.89 0.75
C ALA A 531 -15.29 13.39 0.53
N GLY A 532 -15.31 12.96 -0.74
CA GLY A 532 -14.77 11.71 -1.21
C GLY A 532 -13.58 12.07 -2.08
N GLY A 533 -12.37 11.88 -1.55
CA GLY A 533 -11.17 11.89 -2.39
C GLY A 533 -11.25 10.72 -3.39
N PRO A 534 -10.51 10.78 -4.51
CA PRO A 534 -10.36 9.63 -5.39
C PRO A 534 -9.77 8.49 -4.56
N GLY A 535 -10.46 7.34 -4.54
CA GLY A 535 -10.02 6.15 -3.79
C GLY A 535 -10.56 5.99 -2.36
N GLY A 536 -11.43 6.88 -1.87
CA GLY A 536 -12.25 6.52 -0.70
C GLY A 536 -13.21 5.40 -1.09
N PRO A 537 -13.50 4.41 -0.19
CA PRO A 537 -14.47 3.37 -0.44
C PRO A 537 -15.89 3.94 -0.44
N GLY A 538 -16.14 4.85 -1.32
CA GLY A 538 -17.45 5.16 -1.83
C GLY A 538 -17.73 4.08 -2.86
N GLY A 539 -18.13 2.90 -2.39
CA GLY A 539 -18.78 1.91 -3.20
C GLY A 539 -20.02 2.55 -3.82
N GLY A 540 -19.83 3.27 -4.92
CA GLY A 540 -20.85 3.33 -5.92
C GLY A 540 -21.03 1.88 -6.34
N THR A 541 -22.13 1.28 -5.93
CA THR A 541 -22.67 0.09 -6.54
C THR A 541 -22.63 0.37 -8.04
N ILE A 542 -21.61 -0.10 -8.75
CA ILE A 542 -21.68 -0.24 -10.18
C ILE A 542 -22.76 -1.29 -10.35
N THR A 543 -23.98 -0.80 -10.56
CA THR A 543 -24.97 -1.63 -11.21
C THR A 543 -24.28 -2.12 -12.47
N SER A 544 -24.36 -3.41 -12.75
CA SER A 544 -23.79 -4.17 -13.86
C SER A 544 -24.20 -3.66 -15.26
N ASP A 545 -24.19 -2.37 -15.45
CA ASP A 545 -24.62 -1.73 -16.67
C ASP A 545 -23.40 -1.09 -17.33
N LEU A 546 -22.81 -1.81 -18.31
CA LEU A 546 -21.68 -1.33 -19.13
C LEU A 546 -21.95 0.03 -19.82
N THR A 547 -23.17 0.61 -19.65
CA THR A 547 -23.53 1.90 -20.22
C THR A 547 -22.77 3.08 -19.60
N ASP A 548 -22.24 2.94 -18.37
CA ASP A 548 -21.45 3.97 -17.69
C ASP A 548 -19.95 3.71 -17.73
N ALA A 549 -19.50 2.75 -18.54
CA ALA A 549 -18.22 2.07 -18.51
C ALA A 549 -17.01 2.86 -19.04
N VAL A 550 -17.10 4.14 -19.36
CA VAL A 550 -15.89 4.92 -19.66
C VAL A 550 -15.76 6.01 -18.59
N PRO A 551 -15.02 5.74 -17.52
CA PRO A 551 -14.71 6.77 -16.54
C PRO A 551 -14.09 7.98 -17.25
N THR A 552 -14.38 9.19 -16.77
CA THR A 552 -13.67 10.40 -17.19
C THR A 552 -12.26 10.30 -16.61
N LEU A 553 -11.41 9.53 -17.30
CA LEU A 553 -10.08 9.15 -16.85
C LEU A 553 -9.23 10.41 -16.67
N GLY A 554 -8.83 10.70 -15.46
CA GLY A 554 -7.77 11.65 -15.14
C GLY A 554 -8.14 13.13 -15.10
N ALA A 555 -9.41 13.52 -15.06
CA ALA A 555 -9.78 14.90 -14.82
C ALA A 555 -9.99 15.15 -13.32
N PRO A 556 -9.34 16.17 -12.70
CA PRO A 556 -9.64 16.55 -11.32
C PRO A 556 -11.11 16.96 -11.20
N SER A 557 -11.74 16.64 -10.06
CA SER A 557 -13.13 16.97 -9.76
C SER A 557 -13.39 18.50 -9.69
N SER A 558 -12.33 19.31 -9.62
CA SER A 558 -12.33 20.77 -9.65
C SER A 558 -11.21 21.28 -10.55
N THR A 559 -11.44 22.41 -11.23
CA THR A 559 -10.43 23.09 -12.05
C THR A 559 -9.63 24.15 -11.29
N ALA A 560 -10.03 24.47 -10.05
CA ALA A 560 -9.40 25.50 -9.24
C ALA A 560 -8.26 24.89 -8.40
N ALA A 561 -7.02 24.95 -8.89
CA ALA A 561 -5.85 24.61 -8.10
C ALA A 561 -5.69 25.60 -6.94
N VAL A 562 -5.58 25.06 -5.71
CA VAL A 562 -5.37 25.83 -4.49
C VAL A 562 -3.89 25.93 -4.18
N ARG A 563 -3.17 24.83 -4.37
CA ARG A 563 -1.76 24.70 -4.01
C ARG A 563 -1.06 23.69 -4.89
N SER A 564 0.23 23.89 -5.11
CA SER A 564 1.12 22.88 -5.70
C SER A 564 2.39 22.72 -4.86
N ILE A 565 2.98 21.52 -4.89
CA ILE A 565 4.23 21.21 -4.21
C ILE A 565 5.03 20.20 -5.03
N ASN A 566 6.37 20.28 -4.97
CA ASN A 566 7.23 19.27 -5.58
C ASN A 566 7.52 18.15 -4.58
N LEU A 567 7.22 16.93 -4.96
CA LEU A 567 7.56 15.70 -4.25
C LEU A 567 8.96 15.23 -4.69
N TYR A 568 9.74 14.72 -3.75
CA TYR A 568 11.10 14.23 -4.01
C TYR A 568 11.23 12.77 -3.57
N PRO A 569 12.10 11.98 -4.23
CA PRO A 569 12.33 10.59 -3.81
C PRO A 569 12.93 10.52 -2.40
N TYR A 570 12.42 9.59 -1.57
CA TYR A 570 12.99 9.28 -0.26
C TYR A 570 14.53 9.19 -0.30
N PRO A 571 15.27 9.76 0.65
CA PRO A 571 14.79 10.35 1.90
C PRO A 571 14.63 11.88 1.86
N GLU A 572 14.44 12.45 0.69
CA GLU A 572 14.18 13.88 0.55
C GLU A 572 12.69 14.19 0.71
N LEU A 573 12.42 15.30 1.39
CA LEU A 573 11.09 15.89 1.54
C LEU A 573 11.10 17.34 1.04
N PRO A 574 9.95 17.88 0.63
CA PRO A 574 9.85 19.28 0.28
C PRO A 574 10.15 20.17 1.49
N ALA A 575 11.02 21.13 1.29
CA ALA A 575 11.35 22.15 2.29
C ALA A 575 11.11 23.55 1.70
N TYR A 576 10.30 24.35 2.39
CA TYR A 576 10.04 25.72 1.98
C TYR A 576 11.32 26.57 2.03
N LYS A 577 11.62 27.29 0.94
CA LYS A 577 12.82 28.13 0.79
C LYS A 577 12.84 29.36 1.70
N GLY A 578 11.70 29.69 2.34
CA GLY A 578 11.53 30.89 3.17
C GLY A 578 11.10 32.13 2.39
N HIS A 579 10.93 32.03 1.09
CA HIS A 579 10.44 33.09 0.19
C HIS A 579 9.59 32.49 -0.94
N GLY A 580 8.82 33.34 -1.63
CA GLY A 580 7.81 32.94 -2.61
C GLY A 580 6.48 32.55 -1.95
N SER A 581 5.46 32.22 -2.77
CA SER A 581 4.18 31.74 -2.24
C SER A 581 4.35 30.34 -1.65
N VAL A 582 3.73 30.09 -0.51
CA VAL A 582 3.67 28.75 0.11
C VAL A 582 2.79 27.78 -0.70
N ASP A 583 2.00 28.32 -1.62
CA ASP A 583 1.10 27.55 -2.48
C ASP A 583 1.68 27.26 -3.87
N ASP A 584 2.96 27.60 -4.09
CA ASP A 584 3.66 27.41 -5.36
C ASP A 584 4.82 26.41 -5.22
N ALA A 585 4.79 25.36 -6.03
CA ALA A 585 5.82 24.31 -6.06
C ALA A 585 7.24 24.87 -6.23
N SER A 586 7.41 25.98 -6.96
CA SER A 586 8.70 26.64 -7.15
C SER A 586 9.32 27.20 -5.86
N SER A 587 8.53 27.36 -4.80
CA SER A 587 8.98 27.84 -3.48
C SER A 587 9.60 26.74 -2.61
N TYR A 588 9.67 25.51 -3.11
CA TYR A 588 10.19 24.35 -2.37
C TYR A 588 11.45 23.78 -3.01
N VAL A 589 12.25 23.10 -2.18
CA VAL A 589 13.42 22.32 -2.60
C VAL A 589 13.40 20.96 -1.88
N GLY A 590 13.97 19.94 -2.52
CA GLY A 590 14.23 18.68 -1.86
C GLY A 590 15.26 18.82 -0.75
N LYS A 591 14.95 18.31 0.43
CA LYS A 591 15.86 18.30 1.57
C LYS A 591 15.83 16.92 2.24
N VAL A 592 17.02 16.34 2.42
CA VAL A 592 17.14 15.05 3.13
C VAL A 592 16.60 15.17 4.56
N SER A 593 15.63 14.34 4.90
CA SER A 593 15.13 14.17 6.27
C SER A 593 15.93 13.07 6.98
N THR A 594 16.71 13.45 7.97
CA THR A 594 17.40 12.48 8.84
C THR A 594 16.43 11.76 9.77
N ALA A 595 15.27 12.34 10.03
CA ALA A 595 14.23 11.73 10.84
C ALA A 595 13.61 10.53 10.16
N LEU A 596 13.38 10.59 8.83
CA LEU A 596 12.87 9.49 8.03
C LEU A 596 13.84 8.29 7.98
N GLN A 597 15.13 8.53 8.10
CA GLN A 597 16.15 7.49 8.04
C GLN A 597 16.33 6.74 9.37
N ALA A 598 15.64 7.19 10.43
CA ALA A 598 15.72 6.51 11.73
C ALA A 598 15.19 5.08 11.62
N PRO A 599 15.86 4.09 12.23
CA PRO A 599 15.37 2.71 12.26
C PRO A 599 13.97 2.61 12.90
N THR A 600 13.20 1.65 12.44
CA THR A 600 11.87 1.30 12.94
C THR A 600 11.89 -0.12 13.52
N PRO A 601 12.49 -0.33 14.71
CA PRO A 601 12.60 -1.66 15.29
C PRO A 601 11.23 -2.17 15.75
N TRP A 602 10.91 -3.41 15.37
CA TRP A 602 9.71 -4.12 15.79
C TRP A 602 10.01 -5.62 15.88
N LEU A 603 9.09 -6.44 16.38
CA LEU A 603 9.29 -7.88 16.55
C LEU A 603 9.31 -8.65 15.23
N GLY A 604 8.63 -8.14 14.20
CA GLY A 604 8.60 -8.75 12.88
C GLY A 604 9.85 -8.47 12.05
N SER A 605 9.89 -9.09 10.90
CA SER A 605 10.94 -8.91 9.91
C SER A 605 10.38 -8.96 8.51
N PHE A 606 10.99 -8.21 7.61
CA PHE A 606 10.72 -8.33 6.19
C PHE A 606 11.57 -9.49 5.63
N ASP A 607 10.92 -10.51 5.09
CA ASP A 607 11.61 -11.69 4.58
C ASP A 607 11.09 -12.13 3.20
N SER A 608 11.88 -12.95 2.51
CA SER A 608 11.59 -13.41 1.15
C SER A 608 10.83 -14.72 1.10
N ARG A 609 10.38 -15.26 2.23
CA ARG A 609 9.57 -16.48 2.25
C ARG A 609 8.19 -16.21 1.67
N LYS A 610 7.73 -17.10 0.81
CA LYS A 610 6.41 -17.07 0.21
C LYS A 610 5.76 -18.43 0.32
N ILE A 611 4.48 -18.45 0.64
CA ILE A 611 3.67 -19.68 0.58
C ILE A 611 2.97 -19.69 -0.78
N TRP A 612 3.08 -20.84 -1.44
CA TRP A 612 2.40 -21.14 -2.70
C TRP A 612 1.50 -22.34 -2.51
N CYS A 613 0.25 -22.22 -2.90
CA CYS A 613 -0.74 -23.28 -2.86
C CYS A 613 -0.98 -23.86 -4.25
N ASN A 614 -1.51 -25.09 -4.32
CA ASN A 614 -1.94 -25.68 -5.58
C ASN A 614 -3.22 -24.99 -6.10
N SER A 615 -3.66 -25.38 -7.30
CA SER A 615 -4.86 -24.83 -7.95
C SER A 615 -6.19 -25.09 -7.20
N GLN A 616 -6.14 -25.75 -6.06
CA GLN A 616 -7.29 -25.96 -5.18
C GLN A 616 -7.14 -25.22 -3.84
N GLY A 617 -6.08 -24.41 -3.66
CA GLY A 617 -5.81 -23.66 -2.44
C GLY A 617 -5.41 -24.51 -1.22
N ARG A 618 -5.20 -25.82 -1.35
CA ARG A 618 -5.09 -26.73 -0.20
C ARG A 618 -3.70 -27.26 0.12
N GLN A 619 -2.87 -27.49 -0.89
CA GLN A 619 -1.51 -28.01 -0.69
C GLN A 619 -0.51 -26.86 -0.81
N CYS A 620 -0.23 -26.21 0.31
CA CYS A 620 0.61 -25.03 0.38
C CYS A 620 2.04 -25.38 0.80
N ARG A 621 3.02 -24.74 0.17
CA ARG A 621 4.46 -24.94 0.46
C ARG A 621 5.16 -23.60 0.52
N ALA A 622 5.97 -23.41 1.55
CA ALA A 622 6.84 -22.25 1.65
C ALA A 622 8.05 -22.40 0.72
N THR A 623 8.41 -21.33 0.01
CA THR A 623 9.64 -21.24 -0.78
C THR A 623 10.31 -19.90 -0.52
N SER A 624 11.64 -19.88 -0.56
CA SER A 624 12.45 -18.66 -0.54
C SER A 624 12.70 -18.09 -1.96
N SER A 625 12.23 -18.78 -3.00
CA SER A 625 12.32 -18.31 -4.38
C SER A 625 11.00 -17.68 -4.79
N GLY A 626 11.03 -16.55 -5.51
CA GLY A 626 9.86 -15.90 -6.07
C GLY A 626 9.13 -16.71 -7.16
N ARG A 627 9.39 -18.02 -7.28
CA ARG A 627 8.75 -18.87 -8.27
C ARG A 627 7.91 -19.95 -7.59
N PRO A 628 6.70 -20.25 -8.10
CA PRO A 628 5.92 -21.37 -7.62
C PRO A 628 6.72 -22.68 -7.72
N PRO A 629 6.54 -23.63 -6.80
CA PRO A 629 7.18 -24.92 -6.85
C PRO A 629 6.89 -25.57 -8.21
N ARG A 630 7.93 -26.04 -8.91
CA ARG A 630 7.72 -26.78 -10.16
C ARG A 630 6.78 -27.95 -9.88
N THR A 631 5.63 -27.98 -10.52
CA THR A 631 4.78 -29.17 -10.54
C THR A 631 5.58 -30.29 -11.19
N THR A 632 5.96 -31.32 -10.42
CA THR A 632 6.55 -32.52 -10.97
C THR A 632 5.46 -33.17 -11.85
N ARG A 633 5.54 -32.99 -13.16
CA ARG A 633 4.82 -33.84 -14.09
C ARG A 633 5.20 -35.28 -13.75
N ARG A 634 4.32 -36.01 -13.07
CA ARG A 634 4.43 -37.46 -13.02
C ARG A 634 4.46 -37.91 -14.47
N LYS A 635 5.61 -38.38 -14.94
CA LYS A 635 5.67 -39.19 -16.14
C LYS A 635 4.70 -40.35 -15.88
N ARG A 636 3.60 -40.38 -16.59
CA ARG A 636 2.81 -41.61 -16.69
C ARG A 636 3.72 -42.61 -17.41
N ALA A 637 4.08 -43.66 -16.72
CA ALA A 637 4.68 -44.86 -17.27
C ALA A 637 3.65 -45.57 -18.15
#